data_52072b7fb4ccd8a7add812b6180a5881
#
_entry.id   52072b7fb4ccd8a7add812b6180a5881
#
_cell.length_a   1.000
_cell.length_b   1.000
_cell.length_c   1.000
_cell.angle_alpha   90.00
_cell.angle_beta   90.00
_cell.angle_gamma   90.00
#
_symmetry.space_group_name_H-M   'P 1'
#
loop_
_entity.id
_entity.type
_entity.pdbx_description
1 polymer ?
#
loop_
_entity_poly.entity_id
_entity_poly.type
_entity_poly.pdbx_seq_one_letter_code
_entity_poly.pdbx_strand_id
1 'polypeptide(L)'
;MKKNIEVLSPAGSYDSFLAAINAGADAIYLGGSAFGARAFSNNFSEEELLRAIDVAHIYDKKVYLTVNTLLKNNEMSEQLYNYLKPYYENGLDAVIVQDMGVFNFVKTYFPLLHIHASTQMTTTGALGAKLLKELGASRIVTSRELNLKEIKDIAHNVDIEIEGFVHGALCYCYSGQCLMSSLIGGRSGNRGRCAQPCRLPYDVIKNDSVISNDSEKYVLSPKDMCALSILPQVLDAGVDSLKIEGRMKSSEYTAGVVSMYRKYVDKYLENGSDKYKVSDADMNTLKDLYNRGGFTNGYYNDEIGKSMISLTRPNHIGTKALEVISNNKGCINCRVLEDIDAGDVFEIGSDFPYTNKYKVSKNGKIILNVPHKYDINTGDIIYRTKNNSLINDIKTQYIDTQKKEILEGKLELFQGKPATLSVCLLDSKGKVRASATLRDDIVEPALKQPMDIERVKKQLSKTGGTRYIFGDLTVHMDDNIFIPIQKLNDLRRNAIESMEKQLCDSYKRLSVSDDDLLIRTNFADVDGYNIDKSDDNIKINVSLENKGLLETVLAYQDIEGIYLELSEYLTLLELENAVLECKKANKKVYLIMPHIFRLKEKKHFEDNINEILGLNADGFVIKNLEEVQFLRNYVENMNNDNNIVINLILDYNVYTFNSLAREEYKKLEIKDRLRILYDTAPIELNEKELRHLNISNSELVVYGYIPMMISTQCVNKTVGQCDANKSVLYIKDRKNKKFAIKNNCTYCYNTIYNSTPIYIIDKTSEVLSLAPQKVRIMLTNEDKETARNVIEDAIKAYVKRENVENSLKDFTRGHFLRGVD
;
A
#
# COMPACT_ATOMS: atom_id res chain seq x y z
N MET A 1 2.55 30.78 -3.68
CA MET A 1 1.68 30.26 -2.59
C MET A 1 2.49 29.29 -1.75
N LYS A 2 2.40 29.32 -0.41
CA LYS A 2 3.02 28.25 0.41
C LYS A 2 2.33 26.94 0.04
N LYS A 3 3.10 25.94 -0.40
CA LYS A 3 2.59 24.59 -0.72
C LYS A 3 1.99 23.99 0.56
N ASN A 4 0.77 23.48 0.48
CA ASN A 4 0.16 22.78 1.62
C ASN A 4 0.71 21.34 1.62
N ILE A 5 1.63 21.03 2.55
CA ILE A 5 2.28 19.74 2.67
C ILE A 5 1.57 18.95 3.76
N GLU A 6 1.02 17.79 3.41
CA GLU A 6 0.32 16.90 4.33
C GLU A 6 1.28 15.88 4.97
N VAL A 7 1.32 15.80 6.29
CA VAL A 7 1.93 14.68 7.03
C VAL A 7 0.85 13.63 7.31
N LEU A 8 0.90 12.51 6.59
CA LEU A 8 -0.08 11.44 6.66
C LEU A 8 0.38 10.32 7.60
N SER A 9 -0.29 10.22 8.74
CA SER A 9 0.02 9.28 9.81
C SER A 9 -0.72 7.95 9.69
N PRO A 10 -0.09 6.81 10.02
CA PRO A 10 -0.80 5.56 10.25
C PRO A 10 -1.49 5.58 11.63
N ALA A 11 -2.66 4.92 11.75
CA ALA A 11 -3.21 4.52 13.04
C ALA A 11 -3.69 3.06 13.00
N GLY A 12 -3.18 2.25 13.93
CA GLY A 12 -3.59 0.86 14.12
C GLY A 12 -4.48 0.65 15.34
N SER A 13 -4.73 1.71 16.13
CA SER A 13 -5.61 1.73 17.29
C SER A 13 -6.09 3.16 17.54
N TYR A 14 -7.13 3.32 18.36
CA TYR A 14 -7.64 4.63 18.74
C TYR A 14 -6.60 5.47 19.51
N ASP A 15 -5.77 4.84 20.35
CA ASP A 15 -4.65 5.53 21.03
C ASP A 15 -3.59 6.04 20.05
N SER A 16 -3.24 5.24 19.03
CA SER A 16 -2.33 5.69 17.97
C SER A 16 -2.92 6.83 17.14
N PHE A 17 -4.23 6.85 16.94
CA PHE A 17 -4.95 7.94 16.26
C PHE A 17 -4.85 9.25 17.05
N LEU A 18 -5.14 9.23 18.35
CA LEU A 18 -5.00 10.42 19.21
C LEU A 18 -3.54 10.89 19.29
N ALA A 19 -2.60 9.96 19.43
CA ALA A 19 -1.17 10.25 19.44
C ALA A 19 -0.71 10.93 18.14
N ALA A 20 -1.25 10.51 16.99
CA ALA A 20 -0.97 11.13 15.70
C ALA A 20 -1.45 12.59 15.62
N ILE A 21 -2.68 12.87 16.09
CA ILE A 21 -3.23 14.24 16.16
C ILE A 21 -2.35 15.11 17.05
N ASN A 22 -2.03 14.63 18.24
CA ASN A 22 -1.22 15.37 19.21
C ASN A 22 0.20 15.64 18.68
N ALA A 23 0.76 14.72 17.88
CA ALA A 23 2.08 14.85 17.26
C ALA A 23 2.08 15.74 15.99
N GLY A 24 0.93 16.22 15.54
CA GLY A 24 0.82 17.20 14.45
C GLY A 24 0.60 16.58 13.07
N ALA A 25 -0.01 15.40 12.96
CA ALA A 25 -0.49 14.88 11.69
C ALA A 25 -1.55 15.80 11.07
N ASP A 26 -1.58 15.89 9.74
CA ASP A 26 -2.60 16.62 8.99
C ASP A 26 -3.74 15.69 8.55
N ALA A 27 -3.40 14.42 8.30
CA ALA A 27 -4.36 13.38 7.99
C ALA A 27 -3.93 12.05 8.64
N ILE A 28 -4.90 11.17 8.89
CA ILE A 28 -4.67 9.87 9.48
C ILE A 28 -5.31 8.80 8.59
N TYR A 29 -4.54 7.78 8.19
CA TYR A 29 -5.09 6.62 7.51
C TYR A 29 -5.18 5.42 8.45
N LEU A 30 -6.30 4.72 8.39
CA LEU A 30 -6.64 3.63 9.30
C LEU A 30 -7.44 2.54 8.59
N GLY A 31 -7.69 1.43 9.26
CA GLY A 31 -8.51 0.33 8.75
C GLY A 31 -9.63 0.02 9.73
N GLY A 32 -10.79 -0.24 9.19
CA GLY A 32 -11.92 -0.76 9.94
C GLY A 32 -11.90 -2.30 10.03
N SER A 33 -13.01 -2.88 10.42
CA SER A 33 -13.18 -4.32 10.67
C SER A 33 -13.02 -5.20 9.42
N ALA A 34 -13.17 -4.64 8.21
CA ALA A 34 -13.13 -5.37 6.95
C ALA A 34 -12.33 -4.63 5.86
N PHE A 35 -12.00 -5.33 4.77
CA PHE A 35 -11.48 -4.83 3.50
C PHE A 35 -10.14 -4.09 3.55
N GLY A 36 -9.41 -4.13 4.66
CA GLY A 36 -8.12 -3.46 4.81
C GLY A 36 -6.91 -4.40 4.67
N ALA A 37 -5.81 -3.91 4.05
CA ALA A 37 -4.58 -4.68 3.78
C ALA A 37 -3.75 -5.06 5.04
N ARG A 38 -4.27 -4.91 6.24
CA ARG A 38 -3.63 -5.27 7.53
C ARG A 38 -4.65 -5.98 8.42
N ALA A 39 -5.12 -7.16 7.98
CA ALA A 39 -6.13 -7.95 8.69
C ALA A 39 -5.74 -8.33 10.14
N PHE A 40 -4.43 -8.37 10.45
CA PHE A 40 -3.90 -8.72 11.77
C PHE A 40 -3.57 -7.50 12.66
N SER A 41 -3.88 -6.27 12.25
CA SER A 41 -3.86 -5.12 13.15
C SER A 41 -5.12 -5.10 14.02
N ASN A 42 -5.08 -4.36 15.13
CA ASN A 42 -6.25 -4.25 16.03
C ASN A 42 -7.45 -3.56 15.36
N ASN A 43 -7.32 -3.00 14.18
CA ASN A 43 -8.35 -2.31 13.39
C ASN A 43 -9.47 -1.64 14.25
N PHE A 44 -10.10 -0.64 13.70
CA PHE A 44 -11.14 0.11 14.42
C PHE A 44 -12.49 -0.62 14.34
N SER A 45 -13.23 -0.66 15.45
CA SER A 45 -14.65 -0.98 15.43
C SER A 45 -15.43 0.14 14.69
N GLU A 46 -16.68 -0.11 14.35
CA GLU A 46 -17.54 0.91 13.72
C GLU A 46 -17.68 2.14 14.61
N GLU A 47 -17.96 1.95 15.89
CA GLU A 47 -18.10 3.04 16.87
C GLU A 47 -16.81 3.86 17.02
N GLU A 48 -15.66 3.17 17.13
CA GLU A 48 -14.36 3.84 17.21
C GLU A 48 -14.04 4.65 15.94
N LEU A 49 -14.42 4.13 14.77
CA LEU A 49 -14.16 4.79 13.51
C LEU A 49 -15.05 6.03 13.33
N LEU A 50 -16.34 5.94 13.63
CA LEU A 50 -17.25 7.08 13.63
C LEU A 50 -16.75 8.19 14.57
N ARG A 51 -16.38 7.79 15.80
CA ARG A 51 -15.79 8.71 16.77
C ARG A 51 -14.45 9.31 16.28
N ALA A 52 -13.62 8.54 15.57
CA ALA A 52 -12.35 9.03 15.04
C ALA A 52 -12.58 10.09 13.95
N ILE A 53 -13.59 9.92 13.09
CA ILE A 53 -13.97 10.91 12.07
C ILE A 53 -14.37 12.23 12.76
N ASP A 54 -15.30 12.20 13.73
CA ASP A 54 -15.75 13.39 14.44
C ASP A 54 -14.57 14.10 15.14
N VAL A 55 -13.74 13.34 15.86
CA VAL A 55 -12.58 13.89 16.57
C VAL A 55 -11.55 14.48 15.61
N ALA A 56 -11.30 13.86 14.49
CA ALA A 56 -10.40 14.41 13.46
C ALA A 56 -10.92 15.76 12.95
N HIS A 57 -12.22 15.85 12.64
CA HIS A 57 -12.84 17.09 12.16
C HIS A 57 -12.80 18.19 13.23
N ILE A 58 -12.97 17.86 14.51
CA ILE A 58 -12.81 18.85 15.60
C ILE A 58 -11.41 19.48 15.55
N TYR A 59 -10.37 18.68 15.34
CA TYR A 59 -8.97 19.13 15.25
C TYR A 59 -8.55 19.62 13.83
N ASP A 60 -9.49 19.82 12.91
CA ASP A 60 -9.19 20.18 11.51
C ASP A 60 -8.25 19.20 10.81
N LYS A 61 -8.51 17.91 11.00
CA LYS A 61 -7.74 16.80 10.42
C LYS A 61 -8.63 15.90 9.57
N LYS A 62 -8.02 15.16 8.65
CA LYS A 62 -8.71 14.25 7.73
C LYS A 62 -8.52 12.80 8.13
N VAL A 63 -9.50 11.97 7.79
CA VAL A 63 -9.45 10.51 7.99
C VAL A 63 -9.60 9.80 6.65
N TYR A 64 -8.67 8.88 6.36
CA TYR A 64 -8.69 8.05 5.16
C TYR A 64 -8.83 6.58 5.52
N LEU A 65 -9.94 5.97 5.08
CA LEU A 65 -10.23 4.57 5.35
C LEU A 65 -9.59 3.67 4.29
N THR A 66 -8.85 2.64 4.71
CA THR A 66 -8.31 1.67 3.77
C THR A 66 -9.36 0.63 3.37
N VAL A 67 -9.71 0.60 2.09
CA VAL A 67 -10.51 -0.43 1.40
C VAL A 67 -9.63 -0.97 0.26
N ASN A 68 -8.42 -1.40 0.64
CA ASN A 68 -7.33 -1.65 -0.29
C ASN A 68 -6.94 -3.13 -0.36
N THR A 69 -7.95 -3.98 -0.42
CA THR A 69 -7.83 -5.41 -0.74
C THR A 69 -8.61 -5.73 -2.00
N LEU A 70 -8.25 -6.82 -2.67
CA LEU A 70 -9.06 -7.38 -3.77
C LEU A 70 -10.31 -8.02 -3.20
N LEU A 71 -11.47 -7.74 -3.76
CA LEU A 71 -12.76 -8.24 -3.30
C LEU A 71 -13.36 -9.24 -4.28
N LYS A 72 -13.92 -10.33 -3.73
CA LYS A 72 -14.67 -11.33 -4.50
C LYS A 72 -16.08 -10.82 -4.80
N ASN A 73 -16.75 -11.37 -5.81
CA ASN A 73 -18.09 -10.95 -6.19
C ASN A 73 -19.10 -10.93 -5.02
N ASN A 74 -19.05 -11.95 -4.15
CA ASN A 74 -19.92 -12.04 -2.98
C ASN A 74 -19.62 -11.00 -1.87
N GLU A 75 -18.48 -10.34 -1.91
CA GLU A 75 -18.08 -9.28 -0.97
C GLU A 75 -18.43 -7.88 -1.52
N MET A 76 -18.63 -7.76 -2.83
CA MET A 76 -18.81 -6.47 -3.53
C MET A 76 -20.21 -5.88 -3.40
N SER A 77 -21.25 -6.68 -3.07
CA SER A 77 -22.62 -6.24 -3.06
C SER A 77 -23.00 -5.52 -1.75
N GLU A 78 -23.99 -6.02 -1.06
CA GLU A 78 -24.53 -5.47 0.17
C GLU A 78 -23.48 -5.29 1.28
N GLN A 79 -22.49 -6.19 1.37
CA GLN A 79 -21.47 -6.11 2.43
C GLN A 79 -20.62 -4.84 2.33
N LEU A 80 -20.15 -4.48 1.12
CA LEU A 80 -19.33 -3.29 0.93
C LEU A 80 -20.15 -2.00 1.14
N TYR A 81 -21.42 -2.00 0.68
CA TYR A 81 -22.30 -0.86 0.87
C TYR A 81 -22.58 -0.60 2.34
N ASN A 82 -23.05 -1.63 3.07
CA ASN A 82 -23.37 -1.52 4.48
C ASN A 82 -22.14 -1.16 5.33
N TYR A 83 -20.94 -1.61 4.92
CA TYR A 83 -19.70 -1.25 5.56
C TYR A 83 -19.32 0.23 5.37
N LEU A 84 -19.50 0.79 4.17
CA LEU A 84 -19.07 2.16 3.87
C LEU A 84 -20.12 3.22 4.24
N LYS A 85 -21.41 2.89 4.16
CA LYS A 85 -22.53 3.82 4.36
C LYS A 85 -22.41 4.64 5.64
N PRO A 86 -22.23 4.07 6.86
CA PRO A 86 -22.21 4.84 8.09
C PRO A 86 -21.03 5.84 8.12
N TYR A 87 -19.89 5.49 7.57
CA TYR A 87 -18.72 6.37 7.54
C TYR A 87 -18.88 7.50 6.52
N TYR A 88 -19.45 7.18 5.35
CA TYR A 88 -19.78 8.19 4.34
C TYR A 88 -20.76 9.23 4.88
N GLU A 89 -21.84 8.78 5.52
CA GLU A 89 -22.84 9.64 6.14
C GLU A 89 -22.23 10.50 7.25
N ASN A 90 -21.26 9.98 8.00
CA ASN A 90 -20.56 10.72 9.06
C ASN A 90 -19.40 11.60 8.56
N GLY A 91 -19.25 11.74 7.23
CA GLY A 91 -18.30 12.69 6.64
C GLY A 91 -16.89 12.16 6.37
N LEU A 92 -16.67 10.82 6.28
CA LEU A 92 -15.37 10.26 5.92
C LEU A 92 -14.75 10.99 4.73
N ASP A 93 -13.48 11.42 4.84
CA ASP A 93 -12.85 12.28 3.84
C ASP A 93 -12.47 11.54 2.56
N ALA A 94 -11.86 10.34 2.67
CA ALA A 94 -11.47 9.54 1.52
C ALA A 94 -11.38 8.04 1.83
N VAL A 95 -11.39 7.23 0.76
CA VAL A 95 -11.01 5.80 0.80
C VAL A 95 -9.75 5.57 -0.02
N ILE A 96 -8.88 4.65 0.47
CA ILE A 96 -7.69 4.20 -0.25
C ILE A 96 -8.03 2.85 -0.88
N VAL A 97 -8.02 2.77 -2.22
CA VAL A 97 -8.58 1.66 -3.00
C VAL A 97 -7.50 0.99 -3.85
N GLN A 98 -7.50 -0.36 -3.92
CA GLN A 98 -6.69 -1.17 -4.83
C GLN A 98 -7.51 -1.73 -5.99
N ASP A 99 -8.71 -2.23 -5.71
CA ASP A 99 -9.56 -3.00 -6.63
C ASP A 99 -10.34 -2.07 -7.57
N MET A 100 -10.24 -2.31 -8.88
CA MET A 100 -10.96 -1.51 -9.88
C MET A 100 -12.48 -1.62 -9.75
N GLY A 101 -12.99 -2.75 -9.26
CA GLY A 101 -14.42 -2.90 -8.96
C GLY A 101 -14.86 -2.09 -7.74
N VAL A 102 -14.03 -2.05 -6.67
CA VAL A 102 -14.27 -1.17 -5.51
C VAL A 102 -14.20 0.30 -5.95
N PHE A 103 -13.30 0.64 -6.86
CA PHE A 103 -13.19 1.98 -7.43
C PHE A 103 -14.49 2.40 -8.14
N ASN A 104 -15.00 1.55 -9.03
CA ASN A 104 -16.28 1.73 -9.73
C ASN A 104 -17.44 1.84 -8.72
N PHE A 105 -17.47 0.94 -7.73
CA PHE A 105 -18.51 0.90 -6.70
C PHE A 105 -18.57 2.19 -5.88
N VAL A 106 -17.43 2.67 -5.37
CA VAL A 106 -17.37 3.91 -4.59
C VAL A 106 -17.81 5.11 -5.42
N LYS A 107 -17.34 5.21 -6.65
CA LYS A 107 -17.73 6.28 -7.59
C LYS A 107 -19.25 6.29 -7.85
N THR A 108 -19.88 5.12 -7.91
CA THR A 108 -21.30 4.97 -8.22
C THR A 108 -22.18 5.26 -7.02
N TYR A 109 -21.84 4.69 -5.84
CA TYR A 109 -22.72 4.73 -4.67
C TYR A 109 -22.34 5.79 -3.64
N PHE A 110 -21.12 6.31 -3.67
CA PHE A 110 -20.58 7.30 -2.74
C PHE A 110 -19.89 8.46 -3.47
N PRO A 111 -20.60 9.19 -4.36
CA PRO A 111 -19.99 10.13 -5.33
C PRO A 111 -19.24 11.31 -4.71
N LEU A 112 -19.52 11.65 -3.45
CA LEU A 112 -18.79 12.71 -2.72
C LEU A 112 -17.60 12.19 -1.92
N LEU A 113 -17.33 10.87 -1.94
CA LEU A 113 -16.19 10.28 -1.26
C LEU A 113 -14.97 10.30 -2.17
N HIS A 114 -13.91 10.97 -1.73
CA HIS A 114 -12.66 11.00 -2.50
C HIS A 114 -12.02 9.60 -2.57
N ILE A 115 -11.46 9.28 -3.74
CA ILE A 115 -10.77 8.01 -3.99
C ILE A 115 -9.28 8.28 -4.11
N HIS A 116 -8.49 7.69 -3.21
CA HIS A 116 -7.04 7.65 -3.31
C HIS A 116 -6.62 6.30 -3.88
N ALA A 117 -6.02 6.31 -5.08
CA ALA A 117 -5.51 5.10 -5.70
C ALA A 117 -4.34 4.55 -4.89
N SER A 118 -4.49 3.34 -4.34
CA SER A 118 -3.48 2.70 -3.47
C SER A 118 -2.17 2.44 -4.20
N THR A 119 -1.05 2.42 -3.47
CA THR A 119 0.23 1.91 -4.00
C THR A 119 0.12 0.47 -4.52
N GLN A 120 -0.89 -0.29 -4.09
CA GLN A 120 -1.17 -1.65 -4.56
C GLN A 120 -1.79 -1.69 -5.97
N MET A 121 -2.23 -0.57 -6.53
CA MET A 121 -2.57 -0.43 -7.95
C MET A 121 -1.32 -0.36 -8.85
N THR A 122 -0.13 -0.29 -8.26
CA THR A 122 1.16 -0.31 -8.93
C THR A 122 1.34 0.82 -9.96
N THR A 123 0.94 2.05 -9.59
CA THR A 123 1.13 3.22 -10.45
C THR A 123 2.62 3.56 -10.55
N THR A 124 3.20 3.43 -11.74
CA THR A 124 4.64 3.55 -11.98
C THR A 124 5.03 4.71 -12.90
N GLY A 125 4.08 5.54 -13.32
CA GLY A 125 4.37 6.67 -14.19
C GLY A 125 3.18 7.59 -14.44
N ALA A 126 3.38 8.59 -15.28
CA ALA A 126 2.38 9.60 -15.62
C ALA A 126 1.18 9.05 -16.40
N LEU A 127 1.38 7.95 -17.15
CA LEU A 127 0.30 7.35 -17.94
C LEU A 127 -0.77 6.71 -17.03
N GLY A 128 -0.37 5.85 -16.08
CA GLY A 128 -1.28 5.26 -15.13
C GLY A 128 -1.92 6.31 -14.21
N ALA A 129 -1.14 7.31 -13.79
CA ALA A 129 -1.66 8.45 -13.02
C ALA A 129 -2.75 9.22 -13.80
N LYS A 130 -2.53 9.46 -15.11
CA LYS A 130 -3.51 10.10 -16.00
C LYS A 130 -4.78 9.25 -16.10
N LEU A 131 -4.64 7.95 -16.35
CA LEU A 131 -5.78 7.04 -16.44
C LEU A 131 -6.61 7.02 -15.15
N LEU A 132 -5.96 6.88 -13.99
CA LEU A 132 -6.65 6.88 -12.70
C LEU A 132 -7.35 8.20 -12.41
N LYS A 133 -6.76 9.33 -12.79
CA LYS A 133 -7.43 10.65 -12.73
C LYS A 133 -8.66 10.71 -13.61
N GLU A 134 -8.58 10.26 -14.86
CA GLU A 134 -9.71 10.17 -15.80
C GLU A 134 -10.84 9.30 -15.25
N LEU A 135 -10.50 8.22 -14.56
CA LEU A 135 -11.46 7.35 -13.89
C LEU A 135 -12.09 8.00 -12.64
N GLY A 136 -11.47 9.04 -12.05
CA GLY A 136 -12.01 9.81 -10.93
C GLY A 136 -11.19 9.73 -9.63
N ALA A 137 -9.94 9.25 -9.66
CA ALA A 137 -9.05 9.36 -8.50
C ALA A 137 -8.74 10.83 -8.21
N SER A 138 -8.82 11.24 -6.96
CA SER A 138 -8.40 12.56 -6.48
C SER A 138 -6.91 12.58 -6.08
N ARG A 139 -6.34 11.41 -5.76
CA ARG A 139 -4.95 11.24 -5.33
C ARG A 139 -4.41 9.90 -5.80
N ILE A 140 -3.12 9.85 -6.14
CA ILE A 140 -2.39 8.61 -6.35
C ILE A 140 -1.35 8.39 -5.24
N VAL A 141 -1.23 7.13 -4.78
CA VAL A 141 -0.10 6.70 -3.95
C VAL A 141 0.89 6.02 -4.88
N THR A 142 2.01 6.67 -5.16
CA THR A 142 3.01 6.14 -6.09
C THR A 142 3.56 4.78 -5.63
N SER A 143 3.98 3.96 -6.58
CA SER A 143 4.81 2.79 -6.27
C SER A 143 6.07 3.24 -5.51
N ARG A 144 6.46 2.46 -4.48
CA ARG A 144 7.62 2.78 -3.63
C ARG A 144 8.94 2.73 -4.36
N GLU A 145 8.96 2.07 -5.51
CA GLU A 145 10.10 1.80 -6.38
C GLU A 145 10.45 2.98 -7.30
N LEU A 146 9.63 4.03 -7.35
CA LEU A 146 9.89 5.20 -8.17
C LEU A 146 11.02 6.07 -7.59
N ASN A 147 11.84 6.60 -8.47
CA ASN A 147 12.82 7.61 -8.14
C ASN A 147 12.23 9.04 -8.24
N LEU A 148 12.97 10.03 -7.75
CA LEU A 148 12.50 11.42 -7.73
C LEU A 148 12.24 12.00 -9.13
N LYS A 149 12.93 11.52 -10.19
CA LYS A 149 12.70 11.98 -11.57
C LYS A 149 11.35 11.49 -12.09
N GLU A 150 11.00 10.26 -11.80
CA GLU A 150 9.71 9.66 -12.20
C GLU A 150 8.54 10.31 -11.47
N ILE A 151 8.68 10.61 -10.17
CA ILE A 151 7.67 11.37 -9.42
C ILE A 151 7.51 12.77 -10.01
N LYS A 152 8.61 13.44 -10.35
CA LYS A 152 8.58 14.76 -10.99
C LYS A 152 7.93 14.72 -12.38
N ASP A 153 8.13 13.64 -13.14
CA ASP A 153 7.44 13.44 -14.42
C ASP A 153 5.92 13.34 -14.22
N ILE A 154 5.46 12.59 -13.21
CA ILE A 154 4.03 12.53 -12.86
C ILE A 154 3.50 13.93 -12.49
N ALA A 155 4.17 14.62 -11.56
CA ALA A 155 3.74 15.93 -11.07
C ALA A 155 3.69 17.00 -12.17
N HIS A 156 4.56 16.87 -13.19
CA HIS A 156 4.59 17.82 -14.32
C HIS A 156 3.50 17.55 -15.35
N ASN A 157 3.17 16.28 -15.58
CA ASN A 157 2.28 15.87 -16.66
C ASN A 157 0.82 15.64 -16.23
N VAL A 158 0.57 15.46 -14.91
CA VAL A 158 -0.77 15.14 -14.41
C VAL A 158 -1.09 16.01 -13.20
N ASP A 159 -2.14 16.83 -13.30
CA ASP A 159 -2.65 17.62 -12.19
C ASP A 159 -3.49 16.76 -11.25
N ILE A 160 -2.82 16.01 -10.37
CA ILE A 160 -3.40 15.12 -9.36
C ILE A 160 -2.54 15.17 -8.10
N GLU A 161 -3.14 15.03 -6.92
CA GLU A 161 -2.37 14.94 -5.68
C GLU A 161 -1.49 13.68 -5.64
N ILE A 162 -0.23 13.84 -5.25
CA ILE A 162 0.76 12.77 -5.18
C ILE A 162 1.09 12.48 -3.71
N GLU A 163 0.83 11.23 -3.31
CA GLU A 163 1.20 10.70 -2.01
C GLU A 163 2.41 9.77 -2.16
N GLY A 164 3.48 10.05 -1.41
CA GLY A 164 4.72 9.27 -1.40
C GLY A 164 5.07 8.73 -0.02
N PHE A 165 5.57 7.49 0.05
CA PHE A 165 6.09 6.95 1.31
C PHE A 165 7.41 7.64 1.68
N VAL A 166 7.55 8.04 2.95
CA VAL A 166 8.76 8.71 3.44
C VAL A 166 9.41 7.98 4.63
N HIS A 167 8.67 7.10 5.32
CA HIS A 167 9.20 6.40 6.49
C HIS A 167 8.56 5.02 6.68
N GLY A 168 9.36 4.09 7.23
CA GLY A 168 8.91 2.77 7.67
C GLY A 168 9.24 1.63 6.71
N ALA A 169 8.53 0.51 6.83
CA ALA A 169 8.87 -0.73 6.15
C ALA A 169 8.72 -0.64 4.62
N LEU A 170 9.74 -1.11 3.89
CA LEU A 170 9.67 -1.35 2.45
C LEU A 170 9.22 -2.78 2.15
N CYS A 171 8.52 -2.94 1.04
CA CYS A 171 8.24 -4.23 0.44
C CYS A 171 9.38 -4.63 -0.49
N TYR A 172 9.67 -5.93 -0.64
CA TYR A 172 10.66 -6.42 -1.60
C TYR A 172 10.10 -6.44 -3.03
N CYS A 173 8.85 -6.84 -3.17
CA CYS A 173 8.09 -6.86 -4.41
C CYS A 173 7.38 -5.53 -4.63
N TYR A 174 7.10 -5.15 -5.87
CA TYR A 174 6.13 -4.09 -6.16
C TYR A 174 4.84 -4.36 -5.41
N SER A 175 4.33 -3.35 -4.70
CA SER A 175 3.10 -3.49 -3.92
C SER A 175 1.92 -3.80 -4.85
N GLY A 176 1.13 -4.81 -4.48
CA GLY A 176 0.04 -5.33 -5.34
C GLY A 176 0.45 -6.50 -6.23
N GLN A 177 1.74 -6.70 -6.54
CA GLN A 177 2.22 -7.74 -7.45
C GLN A 177 2.79 -8.99 -6.75
N CYS A 178 2.62 -9.12 -5.42
CA CYS A 178 3.19 -10.22 -4.65
C CYS A 178 2.20 -11.35 -4.38
N LEU A 179 2.47 -12.53 -4.92
CA LEU A 179 1.72 -13.77 -4.70
C LEU A 179 2.48 -14.79 -3.81
N MET A 180 3.70 -14.47 -3.33
CA MET A 180 4.54 -15.44 -2.62
C MET A 180 3.90 -15.96 -1.34
N SER A 181 3.28 -15.08 -0.55
CA SER A 181 2.62 -15.48 0.70
C SER A 181 1.36 -16.31 0.44
N SER A 182 0.62 -16.05 -0.62
CA SER A 182 -0.57 -16.79 -0.97
C SER A 182 -0.23 -18.17 -1.54
N LEU A 183 0.68 -18.27 -2.49
CA LEU A 183 1.06 -19.53 -3.13
C LEU A 183 1.78 -20.51 -2.19
N ILE A 184 2.59 -20.01 -1.24
CA ILE A 184 3.27 -20.86 -0.25
C ILE A 184 2.34 -21.28 0.90
N GLY A 185 1.48 -20.38 1.38
CA GLY A 185 0.73 -20.58 2.63
C GLY A 185 -0.75 -20.23 2.60
N GLY A 186 -1.37 -19.94 1.44
CA GLY A 186 -2.79 -19.59 1.32
C GLY A 186 -3.15 -18.20 1.86
N ARG A 187 -2.18 -17.42 2.34
CA ARG A 187 -2.37 -16.10 2.96
C ARG A 187 -2.08 -14.99 1.96
N SER A 188 -3.12 -14.49 1.29
CA SER A 188 -2.93 -13.46 0.26
C SER A 188 -2.50 -12.11 0.84
N GLY A 189 -1.40 -11.56 0.30
CA GLY A 189 -0.94 -10.19 0.58
C GLY A 189 -1.91 -9.13 0.04
N ASN A 190 -2.55 -9.42 -1.10
CA ASN A 190 -3.53 -8.56 -1.74
C ASN A 190 -4.91 -8.60 -1.04
N ARG A 191 -5.08 -9.51 -0.09
CA ARG A 191 -6.23 -9.60 0.80
C ARG A 191 -5.87 -9.32 2.27
N GLY A 192 -4.73 -8.66 2.50
CA GLY A 192 -4.32 -8.16 3.80
C GLY A 192 -3.67 -9.19 4.74
N ARG A 193 -3.39 -10.41 4.29
CA ARG A 193 -2.94 -11.52 5.15
C ARG A 193 -1.49 -11.95 4.94
N CYS A 194 -0.63 -11.09 4.40
CA CYS A 194 0.76 -11.38 4.10
C CYS A 194 1.53 -11.96 5.30
N ALA A 195 2.14 -13.15 5.13
CA ALA A 195 3.00 -13.80 6.13
C ALA A 195 4.45 -13.29 6.12
N GLN A 196 4.79 -12.34 5.27
CA GLN A 196 6.13 -11.76 5.11
C GLN A 196 7.23 -12.78 4.76
N PRO A 197 7.05 -13.69 3.78
CA PRO A 197 8.06 -14.68 3.43
C PRO A 197 9.39 -14.04 2.99
N CYS A 198 9.39 -12.82 2.43
CA CYS A 198 10.60 -12.06 2.12
C CYS A 198 11.47 -11.73 3.35
N ARG A 199 10.98 -11.91 4.59
CA ARG A 199 11.73 -11.71 5.84
C ARG A 199 12.33 -13.01 6.40
N LEU A 200 12.24 -14.12 5.66
CA LEU A 200 12.86 -15.39 6.02
C LEU A 200 14.28 -15.51 5.43
N PRO A 201 15.13 -16.37 6.00
CA PRO A 201 16.46 -16.62 5.45
C PRO A 201 16.38 -17.51 4.21
N TYR A 202 17.23 -17.21 3.22
CA TYR A 202 17.41 -17.97 1.98
C TYR A 202 18.89 -18.14 1.64
N ASP A 203 19.27 -19.30 1.10
CA ASP A 203 20.53 -19.47 0.39
C ASP A 203 20.35 -19.07 -1.07
N VAL A 204 21.33 -18.37 -1.64
CA VAL A 204 21.35 -18.05 -3.08
C VAL A 204 22.21 -19.05 -3.80
N ILE A 205 21.68 -19.67 -4.85
CA ILE A 205 22.34 -20.73 -5.61
C ILE A 205 22.53 -20.28 -7.07
N LYS A 206 23.75 -20.43 -7.61
CA LYS A 206 24.09 -20.24 -9.02
C LYS A 206 24.92 -21.43 -9.46
N ASN A 207 24.58 -22.07 -10.58
CA ASN A 207 25.27 -23.26 -11.11
C ASN A 207 25.48 -24.34 -10.01
N ASP A 208 24.41 -24.69 -9.31
CA ASP A 208 24.35 -25.67 -8.20
C ASP A 208 25.24 -25.36 -6.97
N SER A 209 25.91 -24.24 -6.95
CA SER A 209 26.74 -23.79 -5.84
C SER A 209 26.06 -22.67 -5.04
N VAL A 210 26.14 -22.73 -3.70
CA VAL A 210 25.68 -21.65 -2.82
C VAL A 210 26.67 -20.49 -2.92
N ILE A 211 26.18 -19.33 -3.30
CA ILE A 211 26.96 -18.09 -3.47
C ILE A 211 26.67 -17.02 -2.41
N SER A 212 25.66 -17.22 -1.55
CA SER A 212 25.38 -16.35 -0.42
C SER A 212 26.30 -16.66 0.77
N ASN A 213 26.60 -15.62 1.57
CA ASN A 213 27.34 -15.78 2.82
C ASN A 213 26.43 -16.35 3.93
N ASP A 214 26.95 -17.26 4.75
CA ASP A 214 26.20 -17.88 5.85
C ASP A 214 25.69 -16.87 6.90
N SER A 215 26.36 -15.76 7.07
CA SER A 215 25.91 -14.66 7.95
C SER A 215 24.94 -13.67 7.27
N GLU A 216 24.71 -13.75 5.95
CA GLU A 216 23.95 -12.78 5.14
C GLU A 216 22.77 -13.44 4.40
N LYS A 217 21.90 -14.19 5.14
CA LYS A 217 20.84 -14.99 4.52
C LYS A 217 19.51 -14.27 4.26
N TYR A 218 19.31 -13.07 4.80
CA TYR A 218 18.05 -12.34 4.61
C TYR A 218 18.04 -11.51 3.31
N VAL A 219 18.37 -12.15 2.20
CA VAL A 219 18.63 -11.55 0.88
C VAL A 219 17.40 -10.85 0.25
N LEU A 220 16.21 -11.13 0.74
CA LEU A 220 14.95 -10.50 0.33
C LEU A 220 14.38 -9.52 1.37
N SER A 221 15.16 -9.14 2.42
CA SER A 221 14.65 -8.33 3.52
C SER A 221 15.11 -6.87 3.40
N PRO A 222 14.34 -5.92 2.81
CA PRO A 222 14.73 -4.52 2.74
C PRO A 222 14.87 -3.90 4.13
N LYS A 223 15.79 -2.93 4.27
CA LYS A 223 15.87 -2.00 5.39
C LYS A 223 14.60 -1.14 5.46
N ASP A 224 14.37 -0.49 6.58
CA ASP A 224 13.30 0.50 6.65
C ASP A 224 13.71 1.80 5.96
N MET A 225 12.73 2.45 5.34
CA MET A 225 12.90 3.74 4.67
C MET A 225 12.91 4.87 5.70
N CYS A 226 13.75 5.86 5.47
CA CYS A 226 13.71 7.16 6.13
C CYS A 226 14.22 8.23 5.16
N ALA A 227 13.30 8.95 4.55
CA ALA A 227 13.61 10.01 3.58
C ALA A 227 13.79 11.39 4.22
N LEU A 228 13.92 11.46 5.56
CA LEU A 228 13.98 12.73 6.28
C LEU A 228 15.17 13.59 5.82
N SER A 229 16.33 12.99 5.56
CA SER A 229 17.52 13.71 5.10
C SER A 229 17.39 14.33 3.72
N ILE A 230 16.52 13.76 2.86
CA ILE A 230 16.25 14.20 1.49
C ILE A 230 14.83 14.78 1.33
N LEU A 231 14.19 15.16 2.43
CA LEU A 231 12.81 15.65 2.41
C LEU A 231 12.61 16.85 1.45
N PRO A 232 13.51 17.86 1.36
CA PRO A 232 13.38 18.93 0.37
C PRO A 232 13.27 18.41 -1.05
N GLN A 233 14.12 17.45 -1.44
CA GLN A 233 14.12 16.87 -2.78
C GLN A 233 12.82 16.11 -3.07
N VAL A 234 12.25 15.43 -2.07
CA VAL A 234 10.95 14.72 -2.19
C VAL A 234 9.81 15.73 -2.43
N LEU A 235 9.82 16.84 -1.69
CA LEU A 235 8.83 17.91 -1.83
C LEU A 235 8.96 18.67 -3.16
N ASP A 236 10.21 18.93 -3.59
CA ASP A 236 10.51 19.60 -4.86
C ASP A 236 10.21 18.70 -6.08
N ALA A 237 10.18 17.37 -5.90
CA ALA A 237 9.73 16.41 -6.91
C ALA A 237 8.20 16.42 -7.12
N GLY A 238 7.44 17.05 -6.22
CA GLY A 238 6.00 17.22 -6.37
C GLY A 238 5.15 16.36 -5.43
N VAL A 239 5.73 15.71 -4.43
CA VAL A 239 4.95 14.98 -3.42
C VAL A 239 4.17 15.98 -2.56
N ASP A 240 2.86 15.80 -2.43
CA ASP A 240 1.94 16.63 -1.66
C ASP A 240 1.65 16.03 -0.28
N SER A 241 1.60 14.70 -0.18
CA SER A 241 1.30 13.97 1.05
C SER A 241 2.44 13.01 1.41
N LEU A 242 2.99 13.18 2.60
CA LEU A 242 4.13 12.41 3.15
C LEU A 242 3.61 11.24 3.97
N LYS A 243 3.55 10.05 3.37
CA LYS A 243 3.00 8.85 4.02
C LYS A 243 4.01 8.14 4.90
N ILE A 244 3.66 7.95 6.16
CA ILE A 244 4.41 7.16 7.14
C ILE A 244 3.79 5.76 7.19
N GLU A 245 4.58 4.69 6.98
CA GLU A 245 4.14 3.30 7.17
C GLU A 245 4.27 2.90 8.65
N GLY A 246 3.21 2.28 9.22
CA GLY A 246 3.29 1.92 10.63
C GLY A 246 1.99 1.48 11.30
N ARG A 247 0.93 1.07 10.58
CA ARG A 247 -0.35 0.63 11.18
C ARG A 247 -0.24 -0.52 12.20
N MET A 248 0.84 -1.32 12.13
CA MET A 248 1.12 -2.39 13.10
C MET A 248 2.13 -1.96 14.18
N LYS A 249 2.40 -0.68 14.33
CA LYS A 249 3.34 -0.13 15.30
C LYS A 249 2.61 0.47 16.51
N SER A 250 3.35 0.71 17.60
CA SER A 250 2.81 1.30 18.82
C SER A 250 2.50 2.79 18.64
N SER A 251 1.75 3.35 19.60
CA SER A 251 1.43 4.79 19.66
C SER A 251 2.69 5.64 19.81
N GLU A 252 3.70 5.16 20.53
CA GLU A 252 4.98 5.87 20.71
C GLU A 252 5.74 5.97 19.39
N TYR A 253 5.75 4.90 18.58
CA TYR A 253 6.32 4.96 17.24
C TYR A 253 5.57 5.97 16.37
N THR A 254 4.25 5.90 16.38
CA THR A 254 3.41 6.81 15.60
C THR A 254 3.68 8.26 15.95
N ALA A 255 3.57 8.62 17.25
CA ALA A 255 3.81 9.98 17.71
C ALA A 255 5.23 10.46 17.43
N GLY A 256 6.24 9.63 17.75
CA GLY A 256 7.64 10.01 17.59
C GLY A 256 8.03 10.24 16.13
N VAL A 257 7.56 9.40 15.20
CA VAL A 257 7.84 9.58 13.77
C VAL A 257 7.08 10.79 13.21
N VAL A 258 5.79 10.92 13.52
CA VAL A 258 4.95 12.04 13.04
C VAL A 258 5.47 13.38 13.51
N SER A 259 5.80 13.51 14.80
CA SER A 259 6.35 14.76 15.36
C SER A 259 7.67 15.14 14.70
N MET A 260 8.50 14.16 14.37
CA MET A 260 9.76 14.39 13.68
C MET A 260 9.54 14.90 12.25
N TYR A 261 8.64 14.27 11.46
CA TYR A 261 8.32 14.75 10.12
C TYR A 261 7.65 16.13 10.16
N ARG A 262 6.73 16.39 11.10
CA ARG A 262 6.12 17.71 11.29
C ARG A 262 7.16 18.78 11.57
N LYS A 263 8.07 18.54 12.52
CA LYS A 263 9.20 19.42 12.84
C LYS A 263 10.01 19.80 11.62
N TYR A 264 10.32 18.84 10.76
CA TYR A 264 11.18 19.06 9.60
C TYR A 264 10.43 19.62 8.39
N VAL A 265 9.14 19.35 8.23
CA VAL A 265 8.29 20.04 7.26
C VAL A 265 8.17 21.52 7.63
N ASP A 266 7.93 21.84 8.90
CA ASP A 266 7.85 23.22 9.36
C ASP A 266 9.16 23.98 9.14
N LYS A 267 10.31 23.37 9.47
CA LYS A 267 11.63 23.92 9.17
C LYS A 267 11.85 24.21 7.68
N TYR A 268 11.40 23.29 6.81
CA TYR A 268 11.49 23.50 5.37
C TYR A 268 10.60 24.66 4.90
N LEU A 269 9.38 24.75 5.41
CA LEU A 269 8.44 25.83 5.07
C LEU A 269 8.91 27.22 5.56
N GLU A 270 9.64 27.25 6.68
CA GLU A 270 10.17 28.49 7.26
C GLU A 270 11.47 28.93 6.58
N ASN A 271 12.38 27.98 6.31
CA ASN A 271 13.78 28.29 5.99
C ASN A 271 14.20 27.92 4.55
N GLY A 272 13.33 27.16 3.82
CA GLY A 272 13.66 26.63 2.51
C GLY A 272 14.68 25.47 2.55
N SER A 273 15.04 25.00 1.36
CA SER A 273 15.97 23.86 1.16
C SER A 273 17.41 24.19 1.57
N ASP A 274 17.87 25.42 1.38
CA ASP A 274 19.29 25.79 1.57
C ASP A 274 19.76 25.68 3.03
N LYS A 275 18.86 25.87 3.99
CA LYS A 275 19.15 25.78 5.43
C LYS A 275 18.64 24.48 6.05
N TYR A 276 18.17 23.57 5.24
CA TYR A 276 17.65 22.29 5.73
C TYR A 276 18.78 21.33 6.13
N LYS A 277 18.80 20.94 7.39
CA LYS A 277 19.74 19.95 7.94
C LYS A 277 19.07 19.15 9.03
N VAL A 278 19.16 17.83 8.92
CA VAL A 278 18.71 16.90 9.97
C VAL A 278 19.86 16.67 10.95
N SER A 279 19.57 16.74 12.24
CA SER A 279 20.57 16.49 13.29
C SER A 279 20.79 14.97 13.47
N ASP A 280 22.02 14.59 13.87
CA ASP A 280 22.33 13.19 14.20
C ASP A 280 21.49 12.69 15.39
N ALA A 281 21.18 13.55 16.35
CA ALA A 281 20.33 13.25 17.48
C ALA A 281 18.91 12.86 17.04
N ASP A 282 18.29 13.64 16.13
CA ASP A 282 16.96 13.34 15.59
C ASP A 282 16.97 12.05 14.76
N MET A 283 18.04 11.79 13.99
CA MET A 283 18.18 10.52 13.27
C MET A 283 18.35 9.32 14.22
N ASN A 284 19.06 9.48 15.33
CA ASN A 284 19.20 8.44 16.35
C ASN A 284 17.88 8.20 17.08
N THR A 285 17.10 9.25 17.36
CA THR A 285 15.73 9.12 17.89
C THR A 285 14.87 8.22 17.00
N LEU A 286 14.87 8.44 15.68
CA LEU A 286 14.12 7.59 14.74
C LEU A 286 14.64 6.14 14.73
N LYS A 287 15.97 5.92 14.84
CA LYS A 287 16.54 4.57 14.91
C LYS A 287 16.17 3.87 16.21
N ASP A 288 16.12 4.58 17.35
CA ASP A 288 15.68 4.03 18.64
C ASP A 288 14.21 3.60 18.61
N LEU A 289 13.35 4.36 17.89
CA LEU A 289 11.94 3.99 17.73
C LEU A 289 11.79 2.68 16.95
N TYR A 290 12.38 2.59 15.77
CA TYR A 290 12.44 1.33 15.01
C TYR A 290 13.34 1.46 13.79
N ASN A 291 14.24 0.48 13.58
CA ASN A 291 14.95 0.33 12.32
C ASN A 291 15.32 -1.15 12.08
N ARG A 292 15.39 -1.53 10.82
CA ARG A 292 15.73 -2.88 10.37
C ARG A 292 17.07 -2.86 9.65
N GLY A 293 18.16 -2.98 10.44
CA GLY A 293 19.53 -2.94 9.90
C GLY A 293 19.98 -1.55 9.44
N GLY A 294 19.41 -0.48 10.00
CA GLY A 294 19.60 0.91 9.59
C GLY A 294 18.50 1.40 8.65
N PHE A 295 18.69 2.61 8.11
CA PHE A 295 17.77 3.25 7.18
C PHE A 295 18.32 3.28 5.75
N THR A 296 17.42 3.43 4.79
CA THR A 296 17.66 3.76 3.37
C THR A 296 16.74 4.90 2.95
N ASN A 297 17.13 5.68 1.95
CA ASN A 297 16.23 6.66 1.31
C ASN A 297 15.17 6.02 0.40
N GLY A 298 15.05 4.69 0.41
CA GLY A 298 14.25 3.96 -0.54
C GLY A 298 14.84 4.03 -1.95
N TYR A 299 13.99 3.99 -2.94
CA TYR A 299 14.41 4.06 -4.34
C TYR A 299 14.54 5.50 -4.87
N TYR A 300 14.30 6.52 -4.07
CA TYR A 300 14.32 7.93 -4.49
C TYR A 300 15.62 8.36 -5.18
N ASN A 301 16.74 7.76 -4.79
CA ASN A 301 18.06 8.00 -5.38
C ASN A 301 18.58 6.84 -6.25
N ASP A 302 17.70 6.02 -6.82
CA ASP A 302 18.04 4.85 -7.64
C ASP A 302 18.90 3.78 -6.94
N GLU A 303 18.88 3.74 -5.60
CA GLU A 303 19.61 2.73 -4.84
C GLU A 303 18.95 1.35 -4.98
N ILE A 304 19.76 0.32 -5.26
CA ILE A 304 19.35 -1.09 -5.32
C ILE A 304 20.47 -2.02 -4.87
N GLY A 305 20.12 -3.22 -4.42
CA GLY A 305 21.08 -4.25 -4.02
C GLY A 305 21.48 -4.17 -2.54
N LYS A 306 22.73 -4.52 -2.23
CA LYS A 306 23.22 -4.77 -0.86
C LYS A 306 22.98 -3.61 0.11
N SER A 307 23.11 -2.35 -0.33
CA SER A 307 22.91 -1.15 0.52
C SER A 307 21.50 -1.06 1.10
N MET A 308 20.48 -1.53 0.36
CA MET A 308 19.07 -1.46 0.74
C MET A 308 18.60 -2.69 1.55
N ILE A 309 19.37 -3.78 1.61
CA ILE A 309 18.94 -5.04 2.21
C ILE A 309 19.52 -5.20 3.62
N SER A 310 18.69 -5.64 4.56
CA SER A 310 19.08 -6.03 5.92
C SER A 310 19.45 -7.51 5.94
N LEU A 311 20.69 -7.83 5.54
CA LEU A 311 21.14 -9.19 5.24
C LEU A 311 21.27 -10.11 6.47
N THR A 312 21.58 -9.51 7.63
CA THR A 312 21.90 -10.28 8.86
C THR A 312 20.70 -10.47 9.76
N ARG A 313 19.67 -9.60 9.65
CA ARG A 313 18.54 -9.62 10.58
C ARG A 313 17.28 -8.99 9.96
N PRO A 314 16.08 -9.62 10.12
CA PRO A 314 14.84 -9.12 9.56
C PRO A 314 14.04 -8.21 10.51
N ASN A 315 14.47 -8.09 11.78
CA ASN A 315 13.77 -7.38 12.84
C ASN A 315 14.48 -6.09 13.25
N HIS A 316 13.92 -5.37 14.24
CA HIS A 316 14.51 -4.21 14.84
C HIS A 316 15.90 -4.51 15.40
N ILE A 317 16.90 -3.68 15.04
CA ILE A 317 18.28 -3.82 15.53
C ILE A 317 18.61 -2.83 16.65
N GLY A 318 17.86 -1.72 16.73
CA GLY A 318 18.13 -0.64 17.70
C GLY A 318 19.29 0.27 17.32
N THR A 319 19.88 0.91 18.33
CA THR A 319 21.03 1.82 18.21
C THR A 319 22.25 1.27 18.95
N LYS A 320 23.45 1.64 18.51
CA LYS A 320 24.70 1.27 19.17
C LYS A 320 24.76 1.97 20.52
N ALA A 321 24.71 1.21 21.62
CA ALA A 321 24.70 1.77 22.96
C ALA A 321 25.97 1.50 23.76
N LEU A 322 26.54 0.31 23.63
CA LEU A 322 27.69 -0.10 24.45
C LEU A 322 28.76 -0.77 23.58
N GLU A 323 30.02 -0.60 23.96
CA GLU A 323 31.17 -1.33 23.42
C GLU A 323 31.80 -2.17 24.51
N VAL A 324 32.04 -3.44 24.25
CA VAL A 324 32.62 -4.40 25.19
C VAL A 324 34.12 -4.12 25.36
N ILE A 325 34.54 -3.82 26.57
CA ILE A 325 35.96 -3.62 26.93
C ILE A 325 36.57 -4.96 27.36
N SER A 326 35.85 -5.76 28.14
CA SER A 326 36.31 -7.06 28.62
C SER A 326 35.15 -7.94 29.04
N ASN A 327 35.29 -9.25 28.91
CA ASN A 327 34.35 -10.25 29.38
C ASN A 327 35.05 -11.25 30.31
N ASN A 328 34.67 -11.28 31.55
CA ASN A 328 35.14 -12.25 32.54
C ASN A 328 33.99 -13.19 32.95
N LYS A 329 33.85 -14.30 32.25
CA LYS A 329 32.82 -15.34 32.55
C LYS A 329 31.41 -14.71 32.73
N GLY A 330 30.95 -13.94 31.77
CA GLY A 330 29.62 -13.32 31.75
C GLY A 330 29.52 -12.00 32.55
N CYS A 331 30.57 -11.56 33.24
CA CYS A 331 30.70 -10.21 33.77
C CYS A 331 31.35 -9.33 32.70
N ILE A 332 30.50 -8.62 31.95
CA ILE A 332 30.91 -7.84 30.78
C ILE A 332 31.11 -6.37 31.19
N ASN A 333 32.32 -5.88 31.05
CA ASN A 333 32.60 -4.46 31.27
C ASN A 333 32.50 -3.74 29.93
N CYS A 334 31.65 -2.70 29.87
CA CYS A 334 31.37 -1.97 28.67
C CYS A 334 31.65 -0.47 28.81
N ARG A 335 32.06 0.15 27.71
CA ARG A 335 32.04 1.59 27.51
C ARG A 335 30.69 2.04 26.96
N VAL A 336 30.11 3.09 27.53
CA VAL A 336 28.83 3.66 27.08
C VAL A 336 29.10 4.59 25.89
N LEU A 337 28.44 4.30 24.75
CA LEU A 337 28.58 5.05 23.49
C LEU A 337 27.57 6.20 23.36
N GLU A 338 26.39 6.05 23.98
CA GLU A 338 25.31 7.04 24.05
C GLU A 338 24.74 7.01 25.46
N ASP A 339 24.13 8.11 25.94
CA ASP A 339 23.50 8.15 27.25
C ASP A 339 22.48 6.99 27.40
N ILE A 340 22.54 6.29 28.50
CA ILE A 340 21.64 5.18 28.85
C ILE A 340 20.93 5.45 30.16
N ASP A 341 19.65 5.03 30.23
CA ASP A 341 18.80 5.20 31.40
C ASP A 341 18.35 3.85 31.99
N ALA A 342 17.85 3.89 33.24
CA ALA A 342 17.22 2.73 33.83
C ALA A 342 15.96 2.36 33.05
N GLY A 343 15.78 1.06 32.78
CA GLY A 343 14.68 0.55 31.96
C GLY A 343 15.01 0.44 30.45
N ASP A 344 16.15 0.93 30.00
CA ASP A 344 16.65 0.64 28.64
C ASP A 344 16.85 -0.86 28.48
N VAL A 345 16.58 -1.38 27.28
CA VAL A 345 16.77 -2.78 26.95
C VAL A 345 17.87 -2.93 25.93
N PHE A 346 18.89 -3.70 26.27
CA PHE A 346 19.98 -4.09 25.38
C PHE A 346 19.76 -5.52 24.88
N GLU A 347 20.13 -5.78 23.65
CA GLU A 347 20.12 -7.11 23.11
C GLU A 347 21.51 -7.74 23.16
N ILE A 348 21.62 -8.86 23.85
CA ILE A 348 22.86 -9.62 24.06
C ILE A 348 22.78 -10.90 23.21
N GLY A 349 23.74 -11.04 22.30
CA GLY A 349 23.66 -12.10 21.30
C GLY A 349 22.46 -11.86 20.37
N SER A 350 21.70 -12.91 20.05
CA SER A 350 20.53 -12.83 19.13
C SER A 350 19.17 -12.90 19.84
N ASP A 351 19.13 -13.23 21.14
CA ASP A 351 17.89 -13.66 21.80
C ASP A 351 17.77 -13.29 23.30
N PHE A 352 18.76 -12.61 23.89
CA PHE A 352 18.74 -12.26 25.32
C PHE A 352 18.52 -10.76 25.53
N PRO A 353 17.33 -10.32 25.93
CA PRO A 353 17.07 -8.94 26.34
C PRO A 353 17.61 -8.66 27.74
N TYR A 354 18.53 -7.72 27.88
CA TYR A 354 19.06 -7.27 29.16
C TYR A 354 18.44 -5.92 29.53
N THR A 355 17.70 -5.85 30.62
CA THR A 355 17.13 -4.59 31.12
C THR A 355 18.15 -3.87 32.03
N ASN A 356 18.50 -2.67 31.60
CA ASN A 356 19.42 -1.79 32.35
C ASN A 356 18.78 -1.26 33.65
N LYS A 357 19.61 -1.16 34.71
CA LYS A 357 19.16 -0.67 36.02
C LYS A 357 19.69 0.71 36.36
N TYR A 358 20.65 1.23 35.63
CA TYR A 358 21.44 2.40 35.99
C TYR A 358 21.36 3.47 34.90
N LYS A 359 21.44 4.74 35.34
CA LYS A 359 21.69 5.87 34.44
C LYS A 359 23.18 6.08 34.34
N VAL A 360 23.72 6.07 33.08
CA VAL A 360 25.14 6.29 32.82
C VAL A 360 25.30 7.17 31.58
N SER A 361 26.08 8.24 31.71
CA SER A 361 26.32 9.13 30.58
C SER A 361 27.35 8.56 29.61
N LYS A 362 27.33 9.07 28.38
CA LYS A 362 28.26 8.76 27.30
C LYS A 362 29.71 8.80 27.77
N ASN A 363 30.53 7.87 27.31
CA ASN A 363 31.91 7.59 27.75
C ASN A 363 32.04 7.04 29.18
N GLY A 364 30.97 6.87 29.93
CA GLY A 364 30.98 6.15 31.21
C GLY A 364 31.24 4.66 31.02
N LYS A 365 31.29 3.94 32.15
CA LYS A 365 31.45 2.47 32.15
C LYS A 365 30.29 1.82 32.87
N ILE A 366 29.89 0.66 32.38
CA ILE A 366 28.84 -0.17 32.96
C ILE A 366 29.25 -1.65 32.97
N ILE A 367 28.81 -2.40 33.98
CA ILE A 367 29.02 -3.82 34.06
C ILE A 367 27.68 -4.52 33.84
N LEU A 368 27.63 -5.43 32.85
CA LEU A 368 26.47 -6.28 32.57
C LEU A 368 26.77 -7.70 33.04
N ASN A 369 25.82 -8.30 33.78
CA ASN A 369 25.87 -9.70 34.14
C ASN A 369 25.02 -10.54 33.17
N VAL A 370 25.67 -11.32 32.35
CA VAL A 370 25.06 -12.08 31.23
C VAL A 370 25.35 -13.57 31.43
N PRO A 371 24.42 -14.45 31.03
CA PRO A 371 24.67 -15.90 31.08
C PRO A 371 25.88 -16.32 30.24
N HIS A 372 26.70 -17.22 30.74
CA HIS A 372 27.98 -17.68 30.13
C HIS A 372 27.83 -18.30 28.73
N LYS A 373 26.62 -18.70 28.35
CA LYS A 373 26.38 -19.33 27.05
C LYS A 373 26.54 -18.40 25.85
N TYR A 374 26.60 -17.06 26.07
CA TYR A 374 26.72 -16.07 25.01
C TYR A 374 28.21 -15.78 24.75
N ASP A 375 28.65 -16.01 23.52
CA ASP A 375 29.99 -15.66 23.05
C ASP A 375 30.05 -14.16 22.73
N ILE A 376 30.65 -13.40 23.66
CA ILE A 376 30.77 -11.95 23.59
C ILE A 376 32.22 -11.61 23.79
N ASN A 377 32.78 -10.93 22.80
CA ASN A 377 34.19 -10.63 22.70
C ASN A 377 34.50 -9.14 22.93
N THR A 378 35.71 -8.83 23.31
CA THR A 378 36.22 -7.43 23.39
C THR A 378 36.09 -6.77 22.03
N GLY A 379 35.50 -5.57 21.98
CA GLY A 379 35.24 -4.80 20.77
C GLY A 379 33.81 -5.03 20.20
N ASP A 380 33.07 -6.00 20.71
CA ASP A 380 31.69 -6.21 20.27
C ASP A 380 30.81 -5.00 20.64
N ILE A 381 29.85 -4.70 19.74
CA ILE A 381 28.87 -3.63 19.95
C ILE A 381 27.54 -4.23 20.41
N ILE A 382 27.05 -3.75 21.55
CA ILE A 382 25.75 -4.09 22.09
C ILE A 382 24.75 -2.99 21.71
N TYR A 383 23.60 -3.42 21.18
CA TYR A 383 22.57 -2.51 20.68
C TYR A 383 21.45 -2.32 21.71
N ARG A 384 20.98 -1.06 21.85
CA ARG A 384 19.76 -0.72 22.61
C ARG A 384 18.55 -0.91 21.72
N THR A 385 17.66 -1.83 22.09
CA THR A 385 16.41 -2.12 21.37
C THR A 385 15.19 -1.43 21.99
N LYS A 386 15.34 -0.85 23.19
CA LYS A 386 14.33 0.00 23.80
C LYS A 386 15.00 1.15 24.55
N ASN A 387 14.69 2.38 24.17
CA ASN A 387 15.08 3.60 24.86
C ASN A 387 13.95 4.05 25.78
N ASN A 388 14.09 3.77 27.08
CA ASN A 388 13.03 4.00 28.06
C ASN A 388 12.75 5.50 28.29
N SER A 389 13.78 6.33 28.32
CA SER A 389 13.63 7.79 28.45
C SER A 389 12.85 8.36 27.29
N LEU A 390 13.25 8.05 26.06
CA LEU A 390 12.57 8.50 24.84
C LEU A 390 11.09 8.08 24.83
N ILE A 391 10.79 6.83 25.19
CA ILE A 391 9.40 6.34 25.23
C ILE A 391 8.57 7.12 26.24
N ASN A 392 9.13 7.40 27.45
CA ASN A 392 8.43 8.17 28.49
C ASN A 392 8.22 9.63 28.06
N ASP A 393 9.21 10.25 27.42
CA ASP A 393 9.09 11.62 26.90
C ASP A 393 7.98 11.71 25.85
N ILE A 394 7.92 10.76 24.91
CA ILE A 394 6.86 10.69 23.88
C ILE A 394 5.49 10.45 24.53
N LYS A 395 5.41 9.58 25.55
CA LYS A 395 4.14 9.34 26.27
C LYS A 395 3.64 10.62 26.92
N THR A 396 4.49 11.29 27.68
CA THR A 396 4.15 12.54 28.38
C THR A 396 3.72 13.63 27.41
N GLN A 397 4.43 13.78 26.26
CA GLN A 397 4.19 14.87 25.31
C GLN A 397 2.97 14.62 24.40
N TYR A 398 2.72 13.37 23.96
CA TYR A 398 1.78 13.11 22.87
C TYR A 398 0.70 12.08 23.20
N ILE A 399 0.88 11.22 24.22
CA ILE A 399 -0.09 10.16 24.55
C ILE A 399 -0.92 10.53 25.77
N ASP A 400 -0.26 10.92 26.87
CA ASP A 400 -0.90 11.28 28.12
C ASP A 400 -1.43 12.73 28.14
N THR A 401 -1.15 13.49 27.11
CA THR A 401 -1.56 14.89 26.93
C THR A 401 -2.64 15.00 25.86
N GLN A 402 -3.66 15.80 26.12
CA GLN A 402 -4.70 16.14 25.16
C GLN A 402 -4.42 17.53 24.55
N LYS A 403 -4.24 17.58 23.22
CA LYS A 403 -4.18 18.84 22.49
C LYS A 403 -5.43 19.64 22.75
N LYS A 404 -5.29 20.95 22.90
CA LYS A 404 -6.39 21.89 23.13
C LYS A 404 -6.58 22.78 21.91
N GLU A 405 -7.81 22.93 21.49
CA GLU A 405 -8.24 23.93 20.49
C GLU A 405 -8.62 25.23 21.20
N ILE A 406 -8.38 26.36 20.54
CA ILE A 406 -8.63 27.68 21.12
C ILE A 406 -10.02 28.16 20.74
N LEU A 407 -10.81 28.54 21.77
CA LEU A 407 -12.12 29.17 21.59
C LEU A 407 -12.07 30.65 21.87
N GLU A 408 -12.84 31.42 21.15
CA GLU A 408 -13.26 32.75 21.57
C GLU A 408 -14.65 32.66 22.23
N GLY A 409 -14.85 33.41 23.31
CA GLY A 409 -16.09 33.44 24.08
C GLY A 409 -16.59 34.85 24.34
N LYS A 410 -17.92 35.05 24.23
CA LYS A 410 -18.59 36.29 24.66
C LYS A 410 -19.75 35.94 25.56
N LEU A 411 -19.69 36.38 26.82
CA LEU A 411 -20.77 36.24 27.80
C LEU A 411 -21.48 37.58 28.03
N GLU A 412 -22.80 37.56 28.04
CA GLU A 412 -23.67 38.71 28.32
C GLU A 412 -24.57 38.38 29.48
N LEU A 413 -24.46 39.14 30.59
CA LEU A 413 -25.23 39.00 31.82
C LEU A 413 -25.86 40.37 32.17
N PHE A 414 -27.03 40.65 31.64
CA PHE A 414 -27.77 41.88 31.90
C PHE A 414 -29.02 41.56 32.73
N GLN A 415 -29.29 42.34 33.75
CA GLN A 415 -30.44 42.16 34.64
C GLN A 415 -31.76 42.13 33.84
N GLY A 416 -32.59 41.14 34.13
CA GLY A 416 -33.87 40.95 33.44
C GLY A 416 -33.76 40.38 32.01
N LYS A 417 -32.57 40.06 31.53
CA LYS A 417 -32.34 39.37 30.23
C LYS A 417 -31.81 37.96 30.46
N PRO A 418 -32.02 37.04 29.52
CA PRO A 418 -31.40 35.70 29.58
C PRO A 418 -29.88 35.80 29.59
N ALA A 419 -29.20 35.03 30.43
CA ALA A 419 -27.77 34.84 30.38
C ALA A 419 -27.40 34.25 29.00
N THR A 420 -26.54 34.92 28.25
CA THR A 420 -26.22 34.53 26.87
C THR A 420 -24.72 34.29 26.71
N LEU A 421 -24.31 33.06 26.29
CA LEU A 421 -22.93 32.71 25.99
C LEU A 421 -22.82 32.36 24.50
N SER A 422 -21.95 33.09 23.82
CA SER A 422 -21.50 32.76 22.44
C SER A 422 -20.10 32.19 22.51
N VAL A 423 -19.86 31.04 21.84
CA VAL A 423 -18.54 30.41 21.66
C VAL A 423 -18.24 30.26 20.19
N CYS A 424 -16.97 30.44 19.83
CA CYS A 424 -16.53 30.41 18.44
C CYS A 424 -15.21 29.64 18.34
N LEU A 425 -15.14 28.67 17.43
CA LEU A 425 -13.92 27.95 17.08
C LEU A 425 -13.35 28.54 15.79
N LEU A 426 -12.08 28.91 15.81
CA LEU A 426 -11.38 29.51 14.67
C LEU A 426 -10.40 28.54 14.05
N ASP A 427 -10.14 28.68 12.75
CA ASP A 427 -9.00 28.05 12.10
C ASP A 427 -7.68 28.81 12.38
N SER A 428 -6.56 28.27 11.90
CA SER A 428 -5.24 28.90 12.03
C SER A 428 -5.10 30.27 11.34
N LYS A 429 -6.09 30.68 10.51
CA LYS A 429 -6.14 31.96 9.82
C LYS A 429 -7.15 32.93 10.44
N GLY A 430 -7.78 32.55 11.58
CA GLY A 430 -8.79 33.34 12.25
C GLY A 430 -10.18 33.31 11.62
N LYS A 431 -10.46 32.36 10.70
CA LYS A 431 -11.78 32.17 10.12
C LYS A 431 -12.60 31.26 11.02
N VAL A 432 -13.89 31.60 11.19
CA VAL A 432 -14.85 30.79 11.98
C VAL A 432 -15.06 29.43 11.31
N ARG A 433 -14.80 28.35 12.06
CA ARG A 433 -15.12 26.97 11.70
C ARG A 433 -16.48 26.54 12.22
N ALA A 434 -16.81 26.89 13.46
CA ALA A 434 -18.10 26.66 14.07
C ALA A 434 -18.37 27.71 15.15
N SER A 435 -19.64 27.98 15.46
CA SER A 435 -20.04 28.86 16.56
C SER A 435 -21.37 28.42 17.11
N ALA A 436 -21.58 28.63 18.40
CA ALA A 436 -22.88 28.45 19.04
C ALA A 436 -23.20 29.59 20.00
N THR A 437 -24.47 29.97 20.07
CA THR A 437 -24.98 30.95 21.04
C THR A 437 -26.11 30.29 21.81
N LEU A 438 -25.89 30.17 23.10
CA LEU A 438 -26.90 29.62 24.02
C LEU A 438 -27.41 30.67 24.98
N ARG A 439 -28.67 30.54 25.31
CA ARG A 439 -29.38 31.37 26.30
C ARG A 439 -29.87 30.47 27.41
N ASP A 440 -29.73 30.96 28.65
CA ASP A 440 -30.20 30.28 29.87
C ASP A 440 -31.17 31.19 30.64
N ASP A 441 -31.42 30.91 31.90
CA ASP A 441 -32.32 31.65 32.78
C ASP A 441 -32.08 33.17 32.76
N ILE A 442 -33.11 33.91 33.17
CA ILE A 442 -33.05 35.36 33.30
C ILE A 442 -32.10 35.72 34.46
N VAL A 443 -31.21 36.67 34.19
CA VAL A 443 -30.27 37.19 35.17
C VAL A 443 -31.00 38.01 36.23
N GLU A 444 -30.88 37.56 37.46
CA GLU A 444 -31.53 38.19 38.62
C GLU A 444 -30.66 39.24 39.29
N PRO A 445 -31.26 40.25 39.96
CA PRO A 445 -30.49 41.15 40.83
C PRO A 445 -29.93 40.41 42.05
N ALA A 446 -28.71 40.80 42.50
CA ALA A 446 -28.09 40.21 43.68
C ALA A 446 -28.82 40.61 44.97
N LEU A 447 -29.25 39.61 45.75
CA LEU A 447 -29.90 39.84 47.06
C LEU A 447 -28.91 40.07 48.23
N LYS A 448 -27.67 39.53 48.14
CA LYS A 448 -26.65 39.63 49.22
C LYS A 448 -25.30 40.05 48.69
N GLN A 449 -24.73 39.32 47.75
CA GLN A 449 -23.40 39.57 47.24
C GLN A 449 -23.44 39.55 45.72
N PRO A 450 -23.10 40.67 45.02
CA PRO A 450 -23.00 40.71 43.56
C PRO A 450 -21.95 39.76 43.05
N MET A 451 -22.15 39.29 41.80
CA MET A 451 -21.16 38.49 41.11
C MET A 451 -20.00 39.37 40.61
N ASP A 452 -18.79 38.94 40.87
CA ASP A 452 -17.58 39.58 40.36
C ASP A 452 -17.17 39.03 38.98
N ILE A 453 -16.77 39.92 38.07
CA ILE A 453 -16.38 39.62 36.69
C ILE A 453 -15.22 38.63 36.63
N GLU A 454 -14.22 38.79 37.53
CA GLU A 454 -13.06 37.89 37.58
C GLU A 454 -13.46 36.48 38.01
N ARG A 455 -14.40 36.37 38.92
CA ARG A 455 -14.99 35.09 39.35
C ARG A 455 -15.77 34.42 38.23
N VAL A 456 -16.51 35.17 37.42
CA VAL A 456 -17.24 34.67 36.24
C VAL A 456 -16.25 34.16 35.22
N LYS A 457 -15.24 34.95 34.82
CA LYS A 457 -14.17 34.57 33.87
C LYS A 457 -13.46 33.30 34.33
N LYS A 458 -13.03 33.26 35.62
CA LYS A 458 -12.35 32.08 36.20
C LYS A 458 -13.21 30.83 36.15
N GLN A 459 -14.53 30.96 36.32
CA GLN A 459 -15.43 29.82 36.27
C GLN A 459 -15.65 29.30 34.86
N LEU A 460 -15.84 30.18 33.89
CA LEU A 460 -15.99 29.80 32.49
C LEU A 460 -14.69 29.21 31.87
N SER A 461 -13.52 29.70 32.30
CA SER A 461 -12.23 29.20 31.87
C SER A 461 -11.89 27.78 32.34
N LYS A 462 -12.73 27.18 33.23
CA LYS A 462 -12.54 25.79 33.70
C LYS A 462 -12.99 24.78 32.66
N THR A 463 -12.23 24.66 31.59
CA THR A 463 -12.48 23.73 30.47
C THR A 463 -11.65 22.43 30.55
N GLY A 464 -11.05 22.12 31.73
CA GLY A 464 -10.09 21.01 31.89
C GLY A 464 -10.53 19.64 31.39
N GLY A 465 -11.82 19.32 31.45
CA GLY A 465 -12.40 18.07 30.94
C GLY A 465 -12.80 18.09 29.48
N THR A 466 -12.53 19.15 28.73
CA THR A 466 -12.87 19.29 27.30
C THR A 466 -11.63 19.39 26.44
N ARG A 467 -11.80 19.36 25.11
CA ARG A 467 -10.73 19.57 24.11
C ARG A 467 -10.39 21.05 23.87
N TYR A 468 -10.93 21.96 24.69
CA TYR A 468 -10.86 23.39 24.45
C TYR A 468 -10.27 24.19 25.59
N ILE A 469 -9.70 25.35 25.24
CA ILE A 469 -9.37 26.43 26.17
C ILE A 469 -9.89 27.75 25.57
N PHE A 470 -10.31 28.70 26.41
CA PHE A 470 -10.59 30.06 25.96
C PHE A 470 -9.29 30.84 25.77
N GLY A 471 -9.06 31.29 24.52
CA GLY A 471 -7.97 32.23 24.21
C GLY A 471 -8.40 33.66 24.52
N ASP A 472 -9.60 34.07 24.08
CA ASP A 472 -10.24 35.31 24.47
C ASP A 472 -11.64 35.03 25.04
N LEU A 473 -11.94 35.66 26.17
CA LEU A 473 -13.21 35.56 26.83
C LEU A 473 -13.69 36.94 27.28
N THR A 474 -14.55 37.55 26.49
CA THR A 474 -15.15 38.85 26.77
C THR A 474 -16.40 38.67 27.62
N VAL A 475 -16.51 39.41 28.73
CA VAL A 475 -17.66 39.38 29.62
C VAL A 475 -18.26 40.76 29.73
N HIS A 476 -19.53 40.90 29.33
CA HIS A 476 -20.36 42.10 29.52
C HIS A 476 -21.40 41.79 30.59
N MET A 477 -21.42 42.52 31.69
CA MET A 477 -22.33 42.27 32.80
C MET A 477 -22.67 43.56 33.55
N ASP A 478 -23.87 43.60 34.13
CA ASP A 478 -24.29 44.68 35.07
C ASP A 478 -23.64 44.51 36.44
N ASP A 479 -23.50 45.58 37.22
CA ASP A 479 -22.75 45.58 38.49
C ASP A 479 -23.46 44.82 39.63
N ASN A 480 -24.76 44.79 39.64
CA ASN A 480 -25.56 44.23 40.75
C ASN A 480 -26.38 43.01 40.34
N ILE A 481 -25.74 42.00 39.83
CA ILE A 481 -26.38 40.77 39.36
C ILE A 481 -25.91 39.54 40.14
N PHE A 482 -26.71 38.49 40.06
CA PHE A 482 -26.40 37.18 40.59
C PHE A 482 -26.78 36.09 39.58
N ILE A 483 -25.87 35.13 39.38
CA ILE A 483 -26.14 33.89 38.67
C ILE A 483 -25.47 32.72 39.38
N PRO A 484 -26.18 31.58 39.61
CA PRO A 484 -25.57 30.40 40.22
C PRO A 484 -24.37 29.90 39.41
N ILE A 485 -23.27 29.53 40.09
CA ILE A 485 -22.06 28.97 39.46
C ILE A 485 -22.38 27.72 38.63
N GLN A 486 -23.33 26.90 39.11
CA GLN A 486 -23.78 25.70 38.37
C GLN A 486 -24.35 26.11 36.99
N LYS A 487 -25.18 27.14 36.94
CA LYS A 487 -25.77 27.66 35.69
C LYS A 487 -24.68 28.10 34.68
N LEU A 488 -23.67 28.83 35.15
CA LEU A 488 -22.53 29.20 34.31
C LEU A 488 -21.78 27.98 33.76
N ASN A 489 -21.63 26.94 34.57
CA ASN A 489 -20.99 25.69 34.13
C ASN A 489 -21.85 24.95 33.11
N ASP A 490 -23.16 24.87 33.32
CA ASP A 490 -24.10 24.21 32.39
C ASP A 490 -24.16 24.98 31.10
N LEU A 491 -24.23 26.33 31.12
CA LEU A 491 -24.21 27.17 29.95
C LEU A 491 -22.94 26.97 29.12
N ARG A 492 -21.75 26.94 29.76
CA ARG A 492 -20.48 26.65 29.11
C ARG A 492 -20.48 25.28 28.47
N ARG A 493 -20.83 24.23 29.20
CA ARG A 493 -20.85 22.84 28.70
C ARG A 493 -21.78 22.73 27.50
N ASN A 494 -22.99 23.18 27.61
CA ASN A 494 -23.99 23.10 26.55
C ASN A 494 -23.62 23.93 25.33
N ALA A 495 -22.94 25.11 25.49
CA ALA A 495 -22.46 25.91 24.38
C ALA A 495 -21.36 25.20 23.60
N ILE A 496 -20.40 24.59 24.28
CA ILE A 496 -19.31 23.79 23.66
C ILE A 496 -19.91 22.57 22.94
N GLU A 497 -20.81 21.80 23.58
CA GLU A 497 -21.47 20.64 22.96
C GLU A 497 -22.29 21.01 21.73
N SER A 498 -23.03 22.13 21.78
CA SER A 498 -23.77 22.64 20.61
C SER A 498 -22.87 23.03 19.47
N MET A 499 -21.74 23.68 19.75
CA MET A 499 -20.74 24.04 18.75
C MET A 499 -20.09 22.79 18.13
N GLU A 500 -19.67 21.80 18.95
CA GLU A 500 -19.10 20.53 18.45
C GLU A 500 -20.11 19.82 17.54
N LYS A 501 -21.37 19.76 17.94
CA LYS A 501 -22.43 19.14 17.15
C LYS A 501 -22.61 19.85 15.81
N GLN A 502 -22.68 21.17 15.79
CA GLN A 502 -22.79 21.93 14.54
C GLN A 502 -21.58 21.69 13.63
N LEU A 503 -20.37 21.63 14.20
CA LEU A 503 -19.16 21.32 13.45
C LEU A 503 -19.24 19.95 12.79
N CYS A 504 -19.51 18.89 13.58
CA CYS A 504 -19.61 17.54 13.06
C CYS A 504 -20.77 17.40 12.05
N ASP A 505 -21.93 18.00 12.33
CA ASP A 505 -23.08 17.95 11.41
C ASP A 505 -22.78 18.64 10.06
N SER A 506 -21.85 19.62 10.01
CA SER A 506 -21.44 20.28 8.77
C SER A 506 -20.69 19.38 7.78
N TYR A 507 -20.11 18.27 8.25
CA TYR A 507 -19.41 17.26 7.43
C TYR A 507 -20.33 16.11 7.00
N LYS A 508 -21.53 15.97 7.63
CA LYS A 508 -22.45 14.87 7.34
C LYS A 508 -22.99 14.94 5.92
N ARG A 509 -23.22 13.78 5.33
CA ARG A 509 -23.73 13.62 3.97
C ARG A 509 -25.01 12.80 3.98
N LEU A 510 -25.85 13.00 2.97
CA LEU A 510 -27.00 12.14 2.73
C LEU A 510 -26.51 10.92 1.93
N SER A 511 -26.95 9.73 2.31
CA SER A 511 -26.70 8.51 1.51
C SER A 511 -27.52 8.52 0.22
N VAL A 512 -27.07 7.78 -0.77
CA VAL A 512 -27.89 7.39 -1.93
C VAL A 512 -29.02 6.48 -1.43
N SER A 513 -30.23 6.64 -1.94
CA SER A 513 -31.40 5.89 -1.46
C SER A 513 -31.22 4.38 -1.65
N ASP A 514 -31.67 3.60 -0.67
CA ASP A 514 -31.60 2.14 -0.72
C ASP A 514 -32.39 1.55 -1.92
N ASP A 515 -33.37 2.26 -2.45
CA ASP A 515 -34.15 1.86 -3.61
C ASP A 515 -33.33 1.86 -4.91
N ASP A 516 -32.35 2.74 -5.05
CA ASP A 516 -31.42 2.75 -6.19
C ASP A 516 -30.44 1.57 -6.15
N LEU A 517 -30.19 1.01 -4.96
CA LEU A 517 -29.30 -0.15 -4.75
C LEU A 517 -29.94 -1.46 -5.26
N LEU A 518 -31.23 -1.66 -5.00
CA LEU A 518 -31.97 -2.88 -5.39
C LEU A 518 -32.04 -3.10 -6.90
N ILE A 519 -31.95 -2.03 -7.69
CA ILE A 519 -32.01 -2.08 -9.16
C ILE A 519 -30.70 -2.59 -9.77
N ARG A 520 -29.56 -2.54 -9.05
CA ARG A 520 -28.23 -2.84 -9.59
C ARG A 520 -27.48 -4.00 -8.90
N THR A 521 -28.04 -4.65 -7.89
CA THR A 521 -27.38 -5.71 -7.13
C THR A 521 -27.42 -7.10 -7.75
N ASN A 522 -28.08 -7.29 -8.90
CA ASN A 522 -28.01 -8.54 -9.66
C ASN A 522 -26.68 -8.60 -10.44
N PHE A 523 -25.56 -8.68 -9.74
CA PHE A 523 -24.22 -8.85 -10.33
C PHE A 523 -24.03 -10.17 -11.10
N ALA A 524 -24.99 -11.10 -11.00
CA ALA A 524 -24.98 -12.35 -11.74
C ALA A 524 -25.32 -12.17 -13.24
N ASP A 525 -25.95 -11.05 -13.62
CA ASP A 525 -26.44 -10.80 -14.98
C ASP A 525 -25.63 -9.74 -15.75
N VAL A 526 -24.45 -9.33 -15.27
CA VAL A 526 -23.56 -8.45 -16.05
C VAL A 526 -22.80 -9.30 -17.08
N ASP A 527 -23.55 -9.87 -18.02
CA ASP A 527 -23.01 -10.48 -19.25
C ASP A 527 -22.52 -9.37 -20.18
N GLY A 528 -21.36 -8.77 -19.85
CA GLY A 528 -20.77 -7.69 -20.66
C GLY A 528 -20.13 -8.14 -21.97
N TYR A 529 -20.11 -9.43 -22.27
CA TYR A 529 -19.52 -9.99 -23.48
C TYR A 529 -20.56 -10.80 -24.24
N ASN A 530 -20.94 -10.34 -25.44
CA ASN A 530 -21.72 -11.15 -26.38
C ASN A 530 -20.86 -12.33 -26.84
N ILE A 531 -21.20 -13.54 -26.38
CA ILE A 531 -20.58 -14.77 -26.87
C ILE A 531 -21.29 -15.18 -28.13
N ASP A 532 -20.55 -15.26 -29.22
CA ASP A 532 -20.92 -16.16 -30.31
C ASP A 532 -20.70 -17.61 -29.83
N LYS A 533 -21.75 -18.24 -29.25
CA LYS A 533 -21.72 -19.62 -28.71
C LYS A 533 -21.63 -20.69 -29.82
N SER A 534 -21.03 -20.39 -30.97
CA SER A 534 -20.98 -21.31 -32.10
C SER A 534 -19.89 -22.37 -32.03
N ASP A 535 -18.97 -22.32 -31.07
CA ASP A 535 -17.87 -23.28 -30.94
C ASP A 535 -17.78 -23.87 -29.52
N ASP A 536 -18.24 -25.10 -29.33
CA ASP A 536 -18.21 -25.81 -28.04
C ASP A 536 -16.79 -26.21 -27.57
N ASN A 537 -15.73 -25.93 -28.35
CA ASN A 537 -14.36 -26.36 -28.05
C ASN A 537 -13.56 -25.28 -27.39
N ILE A 538 -13.06 -25.58 -26.19
CA ILE A 538 -12.08 -24.71 -25.50
C ILE A 538 -10.79 -24.63 -26.35
N LYS A 539 -10.31 -23.42 -26.62
CA LYS A 539 -9.09 -23.18 -27.38
C LYS A 539 -7.87 -23.15 -26.47
N ILE A 540 -6.72 -23.61 -26.95
CA ILE A 540 -5.45 -23.64 -26.18
C ILE A 540 -4.55 -22.52 -26.65
N ASN A 541 -4.09 -21.68 -25.70
CA ASN A 541 -3.03 -20.71 -25.92
C ASN A 541 -1.77 -21.12 -25.15
N VAL A 542 -0.61 -20.72 -25.65
CA VAL A 542 0.68 -20.97 -25.00
C VAL A 542 1.44 -19.65 -24.86
N SER A 543 1.81 -19.28 -23.64
CA SER A 543 2.73 -18.16 -23.40
C SER A 543 4.17 -18.65 -23.25
N LEU A 544 5.10 -17.96 -23.92
CA LEU A 544 6.52 -18.31 -23.99
C LEU A 544 7.40 -17.24 -23.35
N GLU A 545 7.96 -17.56 -22.20
CA GLU A 545 9.06 -16.82 -21.59
C GLU A 545 10.45 -17.44 -21.89
N ASN A 546 10.48 -18.43 -22.74
CA ASN A 546 11.69 -19.08 -23.28
C ASN A 546 11.53 -19.26 -24.78
N LYS A 547 12.16 -18.39 -25.57
CA LYS A 547 12.12 -18.44 -27.04
C LYS A 547 12.63 -19.77 -27.65
N GLY A 548 13.47 -20.53 -26.91
CA GLY A 548 13.97 -21.84 -27.33
C GLY A 548 12.91 -22.94 -27.46
N LEU A 549 11.70 -22.71 -26.94
CA LEU A 549 10.58 -23.63 -27.03
C LEU A 549 9.61 -23.33 -28.20
N LEU A 550 9.82 -22.24 -28.93
CA LEU A 550 8.91 -21.81 -30.00
C LEU A 550 8.68 -22.91 -31.04
N GLU A 551 9.76 -23.49 -31.57
CA GLU A 551 9.67 -24.60 -32.52
C GLU A 551 8.87 -25.80 -32.02
N THR A 552 9.05 -26.13 -30.73
CA THR A 552 8.29 -27.22 -30.05
C THR A 552 6.80 -26.94 -30.05
N VAL A 553 6.40 -25.70 -29.73
CA VAL A 553 5.00 -25.28 -29.66
C VAL A 553 4.37 -25.22 -31.07
N LEU A 554 5.11 -24.75 -32.06
CA LEU A 554 4.63 -24.66 -33.45
C LEU A 554 4.30 -26.02 -34.09
N ALA A 555 4.85 -27.12 -33.57
CA ALA A 555 4.59 -28.46 -34.08
C ALA A 555 3.12 -28.93 -33.83
N TYR A 556 2.37 -28.27 -32.92
CA TYR A 556 1.01 -28.68 -32.56
C TYR A 556 -0.06 -27.81 -33.22
N GLN A 557 -0.91 -28.42 -34.05
CA GLN A 557 -1.97 -27.71 -34.78
C GLN A 557 -3.09 -27.23 -33.84
N ASP A 558 -3.36 -27.94 -32.77
CA ASP A 558 -4.44 -27.65 -31.80
C ASP A 558 -4.20 -26.40 -30.93
N ILE A 559 -3.00 -25.83 -30.95
CA ILE A 559 -2.70 -24.54 -30.32
C ILE A 559 -3.23 -23.41 -31.20
N GLU A 560 -4.11 -22.55 -30.67
CA GLU A 560 -4.67 -21.41 -31.40
C GLU A 560 -3.75 -20.19 -31.34
N GLY A 561 -3.31 -19.81 -30.13
CA GLY A 561 -2.55 -18.58 -29.92
C GLY A 561 -1.22 -18.80 -29.22
N ILE A 562 -0.24 -17.99 -29.60
CA ILE A 562 1.11 -17.96 -28.98
C ILE A 562 1.35 -16.55 -28.46
N TYR A 563 1.76 -16.46 -27.18
CA TYR A 563 2.11 -15.20 -26.54
C TYR A 563 3.62 -15.12 -26.41
N LEU A 564 4.24 -14.13 -27.04
CA LEU A 564 5.68 -13.92 -27.08
C LEU A 564 6.08 -12.83 -26.07
N GLU A 565 6.91 -13.18 -25.08
CA GLU A 565 7.43 -12.23 -24.10
C GLU A 565 8.46 -11.30 -24.78
N LEU A 566 8.12 -10.01 -24.93
CA LEU A 566 8.93 -9.02 -25.64
C LEU A 566 10.37 -8.90 -25.10
N SER A 567 10.56 -9.05 -23.80
CA SER A 567 11.87 -8.95 -23.16
C SER A 567 12.83 -10.10 -23.50
N GLU A 568 12.35 -11.19 -24.14
CA GLU A 568 13.16 -12.31 -24.57
C GLU A 568 13.86 -12.07 -25.93
N TYR A 569 13.39 -11.10 -26.70
CA TYR A 569 13.95 -10.77 -28.00
C TYR A 569 14.87 -9.54 -27.88
N LEU A 570 16.14 -9.71 -28.29
CA LEU A 570 17.14 -8.66 -28.14
C LEU A 570 17.04 -7.60 -29.25
N THR A 571 16.52 -8.00 -30.42
CA THR A 571 16.33 -7.13 -31.58
C THR A 571 14.94 -7.29 -32.18
N LEU A 572 14.46 -6.25 -32.84
CA LEU A 572 13.19 -6.30 -33.59
C LEU A 572 13.19 -7.36 -34.67
N LEU A 573 14.36 -7.61 -35.34
CA LEU A 573 14.51 -8.64 -36.36
C LEU A 573 14.27 -10.06 -35.78
N GLU A 574 14.78 -10.35 -34.56
CA GLU A 574 14.51 -11.63 -33.91
C GLU A 574 13.00 -11.79 -33.61
N LEU A 575 12.34 -10.73 -33.13
CA LEU A 575 10.91 -10.73 -32.86
C LEU A 575 10.11 -10.89 -34.16
N GLU A 576 10.48 -10.18 -35.23
CA GLU A 576 9.84 -10.29 -36.54
C GLU A 576 9.90 -11.73 -37.09
N ASN A 577 11.06 -12.37 -37.03
CA ASN A 577 11.20 -13.76 -37.42
C ASN A 577 10.28 -14.69 -36.62
N ALA A 578 10.21 -14.51 -35.29
CA ALA A 578 9.34 -15.32 -34.44
C ALA A 578 7.85 -15.13 -34.76
N VAL A 579 7.42 -13.89 -35.01
CA VAL A 579 6.03 -13.59 -35.43
C VAL A 579 5.74 -14.22 -36.79
N LEU A 580 6.67 -14.11 -37.77
CA LEU A 580 6.53 -14.72 -39.10
C LEU A 580 6.43 -16.24 -39.03
N GLU A 581 7.23 -16.91 -38.19
CA GLU A 581 7.16 -18.37 -37.99
C GLU A 581 5.78 -18.78 -37.42
N CYS A 582 5.27 -18.05 -36.43
CA CYS A 582 3.93 -18.28 -35.88
C CYS A 582 2.85 -18.11 -36.96
N LYS A 583 2.92 -17.02 -37.73
CA LYS A 583 1.94 -16.76 -38.81
C LYS A 583 1.99 -17.83 -39.92
N LYS A 584 3.18 -18.29 -40.32
CA LYS A 584 3.34 -19.41 -41.25
C LYS A 584 2.70 -20.70 -40.74
N ALA A 585 2.73 -20.92 -39.40
CA ALA A 585 2.07 -22.05 -38.77
C ALA A 585 0.57 -21.81 -38.54
N ASN A 586 0.00 -20.72 -39.07
CA ASN A 586 -1.42 -20.31 -38.90
C ASN A 586 -1.82 -20.09 -37.43
N LYS A 587 -0.91 -19.52 -36.60
CA LYS A 587 -1.17 -19.19 -35.18
C LYS A 587 -1.51 -17.72 -35.01
N LYS A 588 -2.41 -17.41 -34.06
CA LYS A 588 -2.58 -16.05 -33.53
C LYS A 588 -1.37 -15.69 -32.68
N VAL A 589 -0.88 -14.47 -32.80
CA VAL A 589 0.31 -14.01 -32.09
C VAL A 589 -0.01 -12.78 -31.23
N TYR A 590 0.26 -12.88 -29.95
CA TYR A 590 0.10 -11.76 -29.03
C TYR A 590 1.46 -11.43 -28.38
N LEU A 591 1.75 -10.15 -28.23
CA LEU A 591 3.00 -9.68 -27.64
C LEU A 591 2.79 -9.35 -26.16
N ILE A 592 3.53 -10.02 -25.29
CA ILE A 592 3.43 -9.79 -23.85
C ILE A 592 4.23 -8.53 -23.51
N MET A 593 3.54 -7.54 -22.95
CA MET A 593 4.15 -6.29 -22.46
C MET A 593 4.94 -6.53 -21.15
N PRO A 594 5.90 -5.66 -20.77
CA PRO A 594 6.69 -5.81 -19.57
C PRO A 594 5.82 -5.82 -18.30
N HIS A 595 6.17 -6.58 -17.26
CA HIS A 595 5.44 -6.56 -16.00
C HIS A 595 5.37 -5.18 -15.36
N ILE A 596 6.37 -4.35 -15.58
CA ILE A 596 6.48 -3.00 -15.03
C ILE A 596 6.80 -2.05 -16.18
N PHE A 597 6.11 -0.92 -16.22
CA PHE A 597 6.21 0.07 -17.29
C PHE A 597 6.53 1.45 -16.68
N ARG A 598 7.84 1.76 -16.59
CA ARG A 598 8.39 3.00 -16.04
C ARG A 598 8.85 3.92 -17.17
N LEU A 599 9.54 5.01 -16.87
CA LEU A 599 10.06 5.94 -17.88
C LEU A 599 10.96 5.29 -18.92
N LYS A 600 11.77 4.31 -18.52
CA LYS A 600 12.68 3.60 -19.43
C LYS A 600 11.91 2.75 -20.44
N GLU A 601 10.94 1.99 -19.97
CA GLU A 601 10.07 1.15 -20.78
C GLU A 601 9.20 2.04 -21.69
N LYS A 602 8.58 3.08 -21.13
CA LYS A 602 7.80 4.06 -21.89
C LYS A 602 8.60 4.60 -23.08
N LYS A 603 9.82 5.09 -22.84
CA LYS A 603 10.69 5.61 -23.91
C LYS A 603 11.01 4.54 -24.95
N HIS A 604 11.34 3.32 -24.54
CA HIS A 604 11.61 2.22 -25.47
C HIS A 604 10.42 1.95 -26.40
N PHE A 605 9.20 1.93 -25.85
CA PHE A 605 7.99 1.71 -26.64
C PHE A 605 7.62 2.93 -27.49
N GLU A 606 7.79 4.16 -27.00
CA GLU A 606 7.62 5.37 -27.83
C GLU A 606 8.53 5.38 -29.04
N ASP A 607 9.77 4.94 -28.89
CA ASP A 607 10.78 4.91 -29.97
C ASP A 607 10.50 3.80 -31.01
N ASN A 608 9.81 2.68 -30.62
CA ASN A 608 9.69 1.48 -31.45
C ASN A 608 8.26 1.04 -31.77
N ILE A 609 7.21 1.71 -31.26
CA ILE A 609 5.83 1.23 -31.35
C ILE A 609 5.35 1.04 -32.80
N ASN A 610 5.74 1.92 -33.72
CA ASN A 610 5.37 1.81 -35.12
C ASN A 610 5.93 0.55 -35.77
N GLU A 611 7.17 0.19 -35.45
CA GLU A 611 7.84 -1.01 -35.94
C GLU A 611 7.21 -2.26 -35.31
N ILE A 612 6.91 -2.22 -34.00
CA ILE A 612 6.25 -3.33 -33.29
C ILE A 612 4.85 -3.59 -33.87
N LEU A 613 4.06 -2.56 -34.16
CA LEU A 613 2.76 -2.71 -34.81
C LEU A 613 2.89 -3.20 -36.24
N GLY A 614 3.95 -2.82 -36.94
CA GLY A 614 4.31 -3.30 -38.29
C GLY A 614 4.59 -4.80 -38.37
N LEU A 615 4.89 -5.48 -37.26
CA LEU A 615 5.08 -6.93 -37.19
C LEU A 615 3.80 -7.73 -37.47
N ASN A 616 2.65 -7.08 -37.49
CA ASN A 616 1.36 -7.69 -37.76
C ASN A 616 0.96 -8.79 -36.75
N ALA A 617 1.33 -8.60 -35.48
CA ALA A 617 0.81 -9.39 -34.36
C ALA A 617 -0.71 -9.13 -34.18
N ASP A 618 -1.44 -10.08 -33.59
CA ASP A 618 -2.90 -9.97 -33.39
C ASP A 618 -3.29 -9.07 -32.23
N GLY A 619 -2.34 -8.68 -31.36
CA GLY A 619 -2.56 -7.78 -30.24
C GLY A 619 -1.51 -7.87 -29.15
N PHE A 620 -1.83 -7.32 -27.98
CA PHE A 620 -0.96 -7.26 -26.82
C PHE A 620 -1.58 -7.94 -25.59
N VAL A 621 -0.73 -8.54 -24.75
CA VAL A 621 -1.09 -9.01 -23.40
C VAL A 621 -0.62 -7.94 -22.42
N ILE A 622 -1.57 -7.35 -21.70
CA ILE A 622 -1.41 -6.19 -20.83
C ILE A 622 -1.23 -6.62 -19.38
N LYS A 623 -0.24 -6.06 -18.70
CA LYS A 623 0.10 -6.39 -17.32
C LYS A 623 -0.10 -5.24 -16.32
N ASN A 624 -0.33 -4.01 -16.78
CA ASN A 624 -0.53 -2.85 -15.92
C ASN A 624 -1.32 -1.72 -16.61
N LEU A 625 -1.75 -0.73 -15.82
CA LEU A 625 -2.55 0.41 -16.30
C LEU A 625 -1.76 1.39 -17.18
N GLU A 626 -0.45 1.48 -16.99
CA GLU A 626 0.43 2.32 -17.80
C GLU A 626 0.39 1.91 -19.28
N GLU A 627 0.41 0.60 -19.54
CA GLU A 627 0.36 0.02 -20.89
C GLU A 627 -0.97 0.29 -21.58
N VAL A 628 -2.08 0.15 -20.83
CA VAL A 628 -3.40 0.49 -21.36
C VAL A 628 -3.42 1.95 -21.82
N GLN A 629 -3.00 2.86 -20.96
CA GLN A 629 -3.02 4.29 -21.29
C GLN A 629 -2.01 4.65 -22.39
N PHE A 630 -0.86 3.97 -22.43
CA PHE A 630 0.10 4.14 -23.51
C PHE A 630 -0.53 3.84 -24.88
N LEU A 631 -1.19 2.68 -25.01
CA LEU A 631 -1.82 2.26 -26.25
C LEU A 631 -3.07 3.10 -26.58
N ARG A 632 -3.85 3.52 -25.56
CA ARG A 632 -4.96 4.48 -25.74
C ARG A 632 -4.46 5.79 -26.32
N ASN A 633 -3.44 6.41 -25.71
CA ASN A 633 -2.86 7.66 -26.23
C ASN A 633 -2.32 7.51 -27.64
N TYR A 634 -1.69 6.37 -27.95
CA TYR A 634 -1.19 6.11 -29.31
C TYR A 634 -2.33 6.11 -30.33
N VAL A 635 -3.40 5.35 -30.05
CA VAL A 635 -4.57 5.25 -30.92
C VAL A 635 -5.31 6.59 -31.07
N GLU A 636 -5.45 7.36 -29.99
CA GLU A 636 -6.10 8.67 -30.00
C GLU A 636 -5.34 9.70 -30.88
N ASN A 637 -4.00 9.59 -30.90
CA ASN A 637 -3.14 10.50 -31.66
C ASN A 637 -2.92 10.08 -33.13
N MET A 638 -3.41 8.90 -33.53
CA MET A 638 -3.32 8.45 -34.93
C MET A 638 -4.30 9.23 -35.83
N ASN A 639 -3.87 9.56 -37.03
CA ASN A 639 -4.74 10.11 -38.05
C ASN A 639 -5.90 9.14 -38.39
N ASN A 640 -7.07 9.68 -38.70
CA ASN A 640 -8.29 8.90 -38.96
C ASN A 640 -8.21 7.94 -40.15
N ASP A 641 -7.20 8.08 -41.01
CA ASP A 641 -7.07 7.28 -42.24
C ASP A 641 -6.44 5.90 -41.99
N ASN A 642 -5.92 5.62 -40.81
CA ASN A 642 -5.33 4.31 -40.47
C ASN A 642 -6.37 3.41 -39.78
N ASN A 643 -6.89 2.39 -40.46
CA ASN A 643 -7.83 1.37 -39.93
C ASN A 643 -7.12 0.36 -38.99
N ILE A 644 -6.21 0.81 -38.10
CA ILE A 644 -5.54 -0.08 -37.17
C ILE A 644 -6.43 -0.26 -35.93
N VAL A 645 -6.76 -1.52 -35.64
CA VAL A 645 -7.42 -1.93 -34.40
C VAL A 645 -6.40 -2.65 -33.53
N ILE A 646 -6.17 -2.13 -32.33
CA ILE A 646 -5.29 -2.75 -31.36
C ILE A 646 -6.15 -3.61 -30.42
N ASN A 647 -5.86 -4.91 -30.38
CA ASN A 647 -6.52 -5.86 -29.49
C ASN A 647 -5.69 -6.05 -28.22
N LEU A 648 -6.37 -6.08 -27.07
CA LEU A 648 -5.78 -6.28 -25.76
C LEU A 648 -6.30 -7.56 -25.10
N ILE A 649 -5.41 -8.27 -24.40
CA ILE A 649 -5.74 -9.32 -23.45
C ILE A 649 -5.27 -8.83 -22.08
N LEU A 650 -6.17 -8.78 -21.11
CA LEU A 650 -5.80 -8.40 -19.75
C LEU A 650 -5.21 -9.61 -19.02
N ASP A 651 -3.97 -9.52 -18.57
CA ASP A 651 -3.34 -10.63 -17.83
C ASP A 651 -3.85 -10.69 -16.37
N TYR A 652 -3.70 -11.84 -15.71
CA TYR A 652 -4.21 -12.10 -14.35
C TYR A 652 -3.75 -11.09 -13.30
N ASN A 653 -2.62 -10.43 -13.49
CA ASN A 653 -2.04 -9.47 -12.55
C ASN A 653 -2.60 -8.03 -12.65
N VAL A 654 -3.50 -7.75 -13.59
CA VAL A 654 -4.32 -6.52 -13.59
C VAL A 654 -5.58 -6.68 -12.71
N TYR A 655 -5.81 -7.89 -12.20
CA TYR A 655 -6.81 -8.21 -11.19
C TYR A 655 -8.27 -7.90 -11.57
N THR A 656 -8.78 -8.58 -12.61
CA THR A 656 -10.22 -8.66 -12.90
C THR A 656 -10.93 -9.58 -11.89
N PHE A 657 -10.81 -9.24 -10.58
CA PHE A 657 -11.15 -10.12 -9.47
C PHE A 657 -12.64 -10.24 -9.21
N ASN A 658 -13.42 -9.33 -9.76
CA ASN A 658 -14.89 -9.27 -9.68
C ASN A 658 -15.49 -8.67 -10.95
N SER A 659 -16.80 -8.79 -11.10
CA SER A 659 -17.52 -8.35 -12.31
C SER A 659 -17.44 -6.83 -12.51
N LEU A 660 -17.46 -6.02 -11.44
CA LEU A 660 -17.35 -4.57 -11.56
C LEU A 660 -15.96 -4.12 -12.03
N ALA A 661 -14.90 -4.86 -11.65
CA ALA A 661 -13.56 -4.60 -12.20
C ALA A 661 -13.51 -4.83 -13.71
N ARG A 662 -14.13 -5.93 -14.21
CA ARG A 662 -14.25 -6.20 -15.64
C ARG A 662 -15.02 -5.11 -16.37
N GLU A 663 -16.14 -4.67 -15.79
CA GLU A 663 -16.94 -3.57 -16.34
C GLU A 663 -16.12 -2.28 -16.45
N GLU A 664 -15.31 -1.94 -15.42
CA GLU A 664 -14.51 -0.73 -15.44
C GLU A 664 -13.39 -0.81 -16.50
N TYR A 665 -12.73 -1.96 -16.65
CA TYR A 665 -11.78 -2.17 -17.74
C TYR A 665 -12.43 -2.07 -19.12
N LYS A 666 -13.64 -2.60 -19.30
CA LYS A 666 -14.37 -2.54 -20.58
C LYS A 666 -14.64 -1.10 -21.04
N LYS A 667 -14.83 -0.16 -20.11
CA LYS A 667 -14.98 1.28 -20.43
C LYS A 667 -13.72 1.92 -21.01
N LEU A 668 -12.56 1.26 -20.92
CA LEU A 668 -11.29 1.74 -21.48
C LEU A 668 -11.15 1.49 -22.98
N GLU A 669 -12.05 0.73 -23.59
CA GLU A 669 -12.09 0.50 -25.05
C GLU A 669 -12.33 1.83 -25.80
N ILE A 670 -11.77 1.90 -27.00
CA ILE A 670 -12.05 2.98 -27.95
C ILE A 670 -12.70 2.34 -29.16
N LYS A 671 -13.93 2.75 -29.47
CA LYS A 671 -14.72 2.17 -30.56
C LYS A 671 -13.92 2.08 -31.84
N ASP A 672 -13.90 0.87 -32.45
CA ASP A 672 -13.23 0.54 -33.72
C ASP A 672 -11.71 0.76 -33.75
N ARG A 673 -11.07 1.04 -32.59
CA ARG A 673 -9.63 1.32 -32.50
C ARG A 673 -8.88 0.56 -31.44
N LEU A 674 -9.46 0.38 -30.23
CA LEU A 674 -8.87 -0.36 -29.12
C LEU A 674 -9.93 -1.28 -28.51
N ARG A 675 -9.67 -2.58 -28.51
CA ARG A 675 -10.62 -3.59 -28.04
C ARG A 675 -9.98 -4.50 -27.02
N ILE A 676 -10.69 -4.79 -25.92
CA ILE A 676 -10.35 -5.82 -24.96
C ILE A 676 -11.03 -7.12 -25.39
N LEU A 677 -10.23 -8.12 -25.78
CA LEU A 677 -10.74 -9.39 -26.28
C LEU A 677 -11.30 -10.25 -25.14
N TYR A 678 -10.52 -10.42 -24.08
CA TYR A 678 -10.83 -11.16 -22.87
C TYR A 678 -9.81 -10.85 -21.77
N ASP A 679 -10.10 -11.33 -20.56
CA ASP A 679 -9.19 -11.29 -19.43
C ASP A 679 -8.68 -12.70 -19.08
N THR A 680 -7.54 -12.77 -18.41
CA THR A 680 -7.06 -13.99 -17.77
C THR A 680 -7.66 -14.09 -16.37
N ALA A 681 -8.32 -15.19 -16.07
CA ALA A 681 -8.99 -15.42 -14.80
C ALA A 681 -8.02 -15.31 -13.62
N PRO A 682 -8.44 -14.73 -12.48
CA PRO A 682 -7.60 -14.56 -11.31
C PRO A 682 -7.05 -15.87 -10.75
N ILE A 683 -5.73 -15.94 -10.52
CA ILE A 683 -5.04 -17.14 -10.03
C ILE A 683 -5.37 -17.46 -8.56
N GLU A 684 -5.78 -16.47 -7.78
CA GLU A 684 -6.07 -16.62 -6.34
C GLU A 684 -7.51 -17.05 -6.04
N LEU A 685 -8.37 -17.23 -7.05
CA LEU A 685 -9.74 -17.71 -6.89
C LEU A 685 -9.81 -19.25 -7.02
N ASN A 686 -10.69 -19.87 -6.22
CA ASN A 686 -10.98 -21.30 -6.35
C ASN A 686 -12.07 -21.57 -7.40
N GLU A 687 -12.31 -22.84 -7.72
CA GLU A 687 -13.30 -23.27 -8.74
C GLU A 687 -14.68 -22.66 -8.49
N LYS A 688 -15.19 -22.64 -7.25
CA LYS A 688 -16.51 -22.10 -6.93
C LYS A 688 -16.56 -20.58 -7.13
N GLU A 689 -15.50 -19.88 -6.74
CA GLU A 689 -15.38 -18.43 -6.90
C GLU A 689 -15.22 -18.03 -8.36
N LEU A 690 -14.49 -18.83 -9.16
CA LEU A 690 -14.40 -18.65 -10.62
C LEU A 690 -15.77 -18.88 -11.31
N ARG A 691 -16.55 -19.82 -10.81
CA ARG A 691 -17.94 -20.05 -11.27
C ARG A 691 -18.84 -18.86 -10.98
N HIS A 692 -18.76 -18.29 -9.75
CA HIS A 692 -19.51 -17.08 -9.40
C HIS A 692 -19.03 -15.83 -10.17
N LEU A 693 -17.77 -15.79 -10.58
CA LEU A 693 -17.23 -14.73 -11.40
C LEU A 693 -17.68 -14.86 -12.87
N ASN A 694 -18.17 -16.01 -13.30
CA ASN A 694 -18.47 -16.36 -14.68
C ASN A 694 -17.27 -16.14 -15.61
N ILE A 695 -16.42 -17.15 -15.77
CA ILE A 695 -15.21 -17.05 -16.61
C ILE A 695 -15.40 -17.54 -18.05
N SER A 696 -16.64 -17.63 -18.53
CA SER A 696 -16.95 -18.11 -19.89
C SER A 696 -16.32 -17.23 -20.99
N ASN A 697 -16.02 -15.98 -20.68
CA ASN A 697 -15.33 -15.03 -21.57
C ASN A 697 -13.86 -14.78 -21.19
N SER A 698 -13.32 -15.62 -20.32
CA SER A 698 -11.94 -15.47 -19.82
C SER A 698 -11.06 -16.61 -20.31
N GLU A 699 -9.77 -16.38 -20.22
CA GLU A 699 -8.75 -17.41 -20.35
C GLU A 699 -8.37 -17.94 -18.96
N LEU A 700 -8.25 -19.27 -18.79
CA LEU A 700 -7.85 -19.90 -17.54
C LEU A 700 -6.43 -20.47 -17.66
N VAL A 701 -5.52 -20.09 -16.75
CA VAL A 701 -4.19 -20.69 -16.65
C VAL A 701 -4.32 -22.10 -16.08
N VAL A 702 -3.96 -23.11 -16.87
CA VAL A 702 -4.06 -24.53 -16.47
C VAL A 702 -2.72 -25.17 -16.15
N TYR A 703 -1.62 -24.53 -16.60
CA TYR A 703 -0.25 -24.94 -16.31
C TYR A 703 0.70 -23.75 -16.28
N GLY A 704 1.68 -23.78 -15.35
CA GLY A 704 2.85 -22.91 -15.42
C GLY A 704 3.49 -22.58 -14.07
N TYR A 705 4.76 -22.15 -14.12
CA TYR A 705 5.44 -21.55 -12.97
C TYR A 705 4.98 -20.11 -12.81
N ILE A 706 4.19 -19.85 -11.77
CA ILE A 706 3.63 -18.53 -11.55
C ILE A 706 4.68 -17.56 -10.97
N PRO A 707 4.84 -16.37 -11.56
CA PRO A 707 5.57 -15.26 -10.95
C PRO A 707 5.01 -14.91 -9.56
N MET A 708 5.79 -15.16 -8.52
CA MET A 708 5.37 -14.87 -7.14
C MET A 708 5.75 -13.46 -6.70
N MET A 709 6.86 -12.93 -7.22
CA MET A 709 7.34 -11.59 -6.93
C MET A 709 7.97 -10.95 -8.16
N ILE A 710 7.65 -9.69 -8.38
CA ILE A 710 8.31 -8.81 -9.34
C ILE A 710 9.01 -7.71 -8.55
N SER A 711 10.31 -7.55 -8.70
CA SER A 711 11.09 -6.64 -7.85
C SER A 711 12.12 -5.83 -8.63
N THR A 712 12.22 -4.54 -8.33
CA THR A 712 13.34 -3.69 -8.75
C THR A 712 14.64 -4.11 -8.05
N GLN A 713 14.56 -4.74 -6.87
CA GLN A 713 15.73 -5.33 -6.22
C GLN A 713 16.25 -6.50 -7.05
N CYS A 714 17.56 -6.54 -7.24
CA CYS A 714 18.23 -7.61 -7.98
C CYS A 714 19.06 -8.47 -7.03
N VAL A 715 18.75 -9.78 -6.96
CA VAL A 715 19.47 -10.72 -6.09
C VAL A 715 20.95 -10.78 -6.47
N ASN A 716 21.30 -10.73 -7.78
CA ASN A 716 22.70 -10.65 -8.21
C ASN A 716 23.43 -9.41 -7.65
N LYS A 717 22.78 -8.24 -7.63
CA LYS A 717 23.36 -7.03 -7.00
C LYS A 717 23.45 -7.17 -5.48
N THR A 718 22.49 -7.83 -4.86
CA THR A 718 22.47 -8.07 -3.40
C THR A 718 23.66 -8.93 -2.97
N VAL A 719 24.01 -9.97 -3.73
CA VAL A 719 25.14 -10.86 -3.43
C VAL A 719 26.46 -10.46 -4.12
N GLY A 720 26.50 -9.30 -4.81
CA GLY A 720 27.71 -8.77 -5.46
C GLY A 720 28.14 -9.52 -6.73
N GLN A 721 27.22 -10.17 -7.44
CA GLN A 721 27.46 -11.02 -8.62
C GLN A 721 26.80 -10.50 -9.90
N CYS A 722 26.49 -9.20 -9.97
CA CYS A 722 25.85 -8.61 -11.13
C CYS A 722 26.86 -8.41 -12.28
N ASP A 723 26.61 -9.07 -13.40
CA ASP A 723 27.37 -8.98 -14.65
C ASP A 723 26.56 -8.36 -15.81
N ALA A 724 25.35 -7.85 -15.50
CA ALA A 724 24.38 -7.30 -16.43
C ALA A 724 23.87 -8.30 -17.51
N ASN A 725 24.15 -9.59 -17.36
CA ASN A 725 23.69 -10.62 -18.25
C ASN A 725 22.45 -11.34 -17.70
N LYS A 726 21.58 -11.79 -18.62
CA LYS A 726 20.46 -12.67 -18.24
C LYS A 726 21.01 -13.95 -17.62
N SER A 727 20.52 -14.29 -16.45
CA SER A 727 20.87 -15.52 -15.74
C SER A 727 19.70 -16.05 -14.94
N VAL A 728 19.67 -17.33 -14.70
CA VAL A 728 18.74 -17.96 -13.77
C VAL A 728 19.51 -18.28 -12.50
N LEU A 729 19.00 -17.75 -11.39
CA LEU A 729 19.46 -18.07 -10.04
C LEU A 729 18.35 -18.83 -9.32
N TYR A 730 18.69 -19.41 -8.18
CA TYR A 730 17.68 -19.96 -7.28
C TYR A 730 17.87 -19.40 -5.88
N ILE A 731 16.78 -19.16 -5.18
CA ILE A 731 16.81 -19.04 -3.72
C ILE A 731 16.26 -20.34 -3.13
N LYS A 732 16.91 -20.81 -2.09
CA LYS A 732 16.53 -22.06 -1.37
C LYS A 732 16.11 -21.70 0.04
N ASP A 733 14.91 -22.12 0.43
CA ASP A 733 14.36 -21.91 1.76
C ASP A 733 14.84 -22.98 2.77
N ARG A 734 14.46 -22.82 4.04
CA ARG A 734 14.74 -23.75 5.15
C ARG A 734 14.11 -25.14 4.97
N LYS A 735 13.18 -25.32 4.01
CA LYS A 735 12.57 -26.61 3.64
C LYS A 735 13.22 -27.22 2.40
N ASN A 736 14.35 -26.68 1.97
CA ASN A 736 15.07 -27.07 0.76
C ASN A 736 14.28 -26.91 -0.56
N LYS A 737 13.21 -26.09 -0.57
CA LYS A 737 12.53 -25.75 -1.81
C LYS A 737 13.33 -24.68 -2.55
N LYS A 738 13.53 -24.90 -3.85
CA LYS A 738 14.25 -23.98 -4.75
C LYS A 738 13.24 -23.15 -5.54
N PHE A 739 13.37 -21.82 -5.50
CA PHE A 739 12.56 -20.87 -6.26
C PHE A 739 13.44 -20.24 -7.33
N ALA A 740 13.06 -20.38 -8.59
CA ALA A 740 13.82 -19.82 -9.69
C ALA A 740 13.70 -18.28 -9.69
N ILE A 741 14.80 -17.60 -9.98
CA ILE A 741 14.86 -16.16 -10.18
C ILE A 741 15.35 -15.89 -11.58
N LYS A 742 14.53 -15.25 -12.39
CA LYS A 742 14.89 -14.78 -13.73
C LYS A 742 15.22 -13.29 -13.68
N ASN A 743 16.41 -12.93 -14.17
CA ASN A 743 16.84 -11.54 -14.25
C ASN A 743 16.40 -10.96 -15.59
N ASN A 744 15.50 -9.99 -15.58
CA ASN A 744 15.23 -9.17 -16.75
C ASN A 744 16.24 -8.01 -16.81
N CYS A 745 17.37 -8.22 -17.48
CA CYS A 745 18.43 -7.20 -17.56
C CYS A 745 18.11 -6.07 -18.56
N THR A 746 17.18 -6.27 -19.50
CA THR A 746 16.69 -5.25 -20.43
C THR A 746 16.05 -4.09 -19.63
N TYR A 747 15.21 -4.41 -18.65
CA TYR A 747 14.46 -3.45 -17.84
C TYR A 747 14.92 -3.39 -16.37
N CYS A 748 15.90 -4.21 -15.99
CA CYS A 748 16.52 -4.24 -14.66
C CYS A 748 15.54 -4.54 -13.50
N TYR A 749 14.76 -5.62 -13.64
CA TYR A 749 13.94 -6.19 -12.54
C TYR A 749 14.14 -7.71 -12.43
N ASN A 750 13.83 -8.28 -11.27
CA ASN A 750 13.82 -9.72 -11.01
C ASN A 750 12.40 -10.27 -10.93
N THR A 751 12.19 -11.44 -11.51
CA THR A 751 10.98 -12.25 -11.29
C THR A 751 11.34 -13.49 -10.49
N ILE A 752 10.67 -13.72 -9.37
CA ILE A 752 10.81 -14.93 -8.55
C ILE A 752 9.60 -15.81 -8.82
N TYR A 753 9.84 -17.03 -9.29
CA TYR A 753 8.79 -18.00 -9.64
C TYR A 753 8.52 -18.98 -8.50
N ASN A 754 7.33 -19.58 -8.54
CA ASN A 754 7.00 -20.67 -7.61
C ASN A 754 7.99 -21.84 -7.80
N SER A 755 8.20 -22.62 -6.74
CA SER A 755 9.10 -23.80 -6.75
C SER A 755 8.57 -24.96 -7.58
N THR A 756 7.26 -25.01 -7.82
CA THR A 756 6.57 -26.04 -8.59
C THR A 756 5.51 -25.38 -9.48
N PRO A 757 5.27 -25.91 -10.68
CA PRO A 757 4.23 -25.34 -11.56
C PRO A 757 2.83 -25.59 -11.01
N ILE A 758 1.88 -24.71 -11.32
CA ILE A 758 0.47 -25.05 -11.26
C ILE A 758 0.20 -26.11 -12.33
N TYR A 759 -0.58 -27.13 -11.99
CA TYR A 759 -1.07 -28.12 -12.93
C TYR A 759 -2.50 -28.50 -12.54
N ILE A 760 -3.46 -28.13 -13.37
CA ILE A 760 -4.89 -28.45 -13.21
C ILE A 760 -5.47 -29.09 -14.49
N ILE A 761 -4.63 -29.53 -15.41
CA ILE A 761 -5.07 -30.15 -16.68
C ILE A 761 -5.85 -31.46 -16.40
N ASP A 762 -5.43 -32.21 -15.40
CA ASP A 762 -6.10 -33.44 -14.96
C ASP A 762 -7.42 -33.17 -14.18
N LYS A 763 -7.79 -31.93 -13.97
CA LYS A 763 -9.10 -31.49 -13.49
C LYS A 763 -10.04 -31.19 -14.68
N THR A 764 -10.01 -32.05 -15.68
CA THR A 764 -10.67 -31.88 -16.96
C THR A 764 -12.16 -31.56 -16.80
N SER A 765 -12.90 -32.35 -15.99
CA SER A 765 -14.33 -32.16 -15.76
C SER A 765 -14.68 -30.84 -15.10
N GLU A 766 -13.89 -30.43 -14.10
CA GLU A 766 -14.08 -29.16 -13.38
C GLU A 766 -13.80 -27.96 -14.31
N VAL A 767 -12.71 -28.01 -15.09
CA VAL A 767 -12.37 -26.93 -16.05
C VAL A 767 -13.41 -26.85 -17.16
N LEU A 768 -13.84 -27.99 -17.74
CA LEU A 768 -14.89 -28.01 -18.76
C LEU A 768 -16.21 -27.46 -18.22
N SER A 769 -16.54 -27.71 -16.96
CA SER A 769 -17.77 -27.20 -16.33
C SER A 769 -17.73 -25.69 -16.04
N LEU A 770 -16.55 -25.10 -15.91
CA LEU A 770 -16.36 -23.64 -15.85
C LEU A 770 -16.51 -22.98 -17.23
N ALA A 771 -16.37 -23.77 -18.30
CA ALA A 771 -16.46 -23.34 -19.69
C ALA A 771 -15.66 -22.07 -20.03
N PRO A 772 -14.35 -21.96 -19.66
CA PRO A 772 -13.55 -20.80 -20.04
C PRO A 772 -13.47 -20.72 -21.58
N GLN A 773 -13.39 -19.51 -22.12
CA GLN A 773 -13.23 -19.34 -23.56
C GLN A 773 -11.95 -19.99 -24.07
N LYS A 774 -10.88 -19.90 -23.26
CA LYS A 774 -9.56 -20.40 -23.56
C LYS A 774 -8.88 -20.97 -22.33
N VAL A 775 -7.92 -21.88 -22.54
CA VAL A 775 -6.95 -22.28 -21.52
C VAL A 775 -5.56 -21.85 -21.92
N ARG A 776 -4.73 -21.47 -20.95
CA ARG A 776 -3.35 -21.06 -21.18
C ARG A 776 -2.35 -21.98 -20.50
N ILE A 777 -1.35 -22.41 -21.27
CA ILE A 777 -0.13 -23.08 -20.79
C ILE A 777 0.97 -22.02 -20.74
N MET A 778 1.58 -21.81 -19.56
CA MET A 778 2.69 -20.85 -19.39
C MET A 778 4.00 -21.63 -19.34
N LEU A 779 4.82 -21.52 -20.40
CA LEU A 779 6.15 -22.14 -20.48
C LEU A 779 7.25 -21.11 -20.15
N THR A 780 8.01 -21.41 -19.09
CA THR A 780 9.01 -20.48 -18.52
C THR A 780 10.43 -21.06 -18.54
N ASN A 781 10.68 -22.16 -17.82
CA ASN A 781 11.98 -22.79 -17.62
C ASN A 781 11.98 -24.28 -17.96
N GLU A 782 10.90 -24.77 -18.56
CA GLU A 782 10.74 -26.18 -18.94
C GLU A 782 11.76 -26.58 -20.02
N ASP A 783 12.17 -27.84 -20.00
CA ASP A 783 12.81 -28.46 -21.13
C ASP A 783 11.81 -28.87 -22.23
N LYS A 784 12.33 -29.24 -23.40
CA LYS A 784 11.48 -29.58 -24.56
C LYS A 784 10.59 -30.80 -24.30
N GLU A 785 11.01 -31.76 -23.49
CA GLU A 785 10.25 -32.97 -23.16
C GLU A 785 9.06 -32.65 -22.25
N THR A 786 9.32 -31.91 -21.17
CA THR A 786 8.26 -31.43 -20.25
C THR A 786 7.24 -30.58 -21.00
N ALA A 787 7.69 -29.66 -21.85
CA ALA A 787 6.80 -28.81 -22.67
C ALA A 787 5.89 -29.63 -23.58
N ARG A 788 6.43 -30.67 -24.25
CA ARG A 788 5.64 -31.59 -25.09
C ARG A 788 4.58 -32.33 -24.29
N ASN A 789 4.99 -32.95 -23.18
CA ASN A 789 4.07 -33.72 -22.33
C ASN A 789 2.89 -32.87 -21.85
N VAL A 790 3.16 -31.66 -21.38
CA VAL A 790 2.11 -30.73 -20.89
C VAL A 790 1.17 -30.31 -22.03
N ILE A 791 1.70 -30.01 -23.22
CA ILE A 791 0.87 -29.65 -24.39
C ILE A 791 -0.01 -30.83 -24.80
N GLU A 792 0.54 -32.06 -24.86
CA GLU A 792 -0.20 -33.27 -25.20
C GLU A 792 -1.29 -33.59 -24.17
N ASP A 793 -1.00 -33.42 -22.89
CA ASP A 793 -1.99 -33.56 -21.83
C ASP A 793 -3.15 -32.56 -21.99
N ALA A 794 -2.85 -31.30 -22.30
CA ALA A 794 -3.87 -30.26 -22.53
C ALA A 794 -4.70 -30.56 -23.78
N ILE A 795 -4.10 -31.05 -24.86
CA ILE A 795 -4.81 -31.43 -26.08
C ILE A 795 -5.74 -32.61 -25.77
N LYS A 796 -5.28 -33.64 -25.08
CA LYS A 796 -6.12 -34.77 -24.64
C LYS A 796 -7.31 -34.28 -23.81
N ALA A 797 -7.06 -33.42 -22.78
CA ALA A 797 -8.08 -32.92 -21.86
C ALA A 797 -9.12 -32.04 -22.55
N TYR A 798 -8.72 -31.05 -23.34
CA TYR A 798 -9.60 -29.96 -23.77
C TYR A 798 -10.05 -30.06 -25.22
N VAL A 799 -9.27 -30.71 -26.10
CA VAL A 799 -9.63 -30.93 -27.51
C VAL A 799 -10.29 -32.28 -27.67
N LYS A 800 -9.66 -33.36 -27.14
CA LYS A 800 -10.24 -34.71 -27.23
C LYS A 800 -11.25 -35.04 -26.16
N ARG A 801 -11.29 -34.22 -25.06
CA ARG A 801 -12.20 -34.40 -23.91
C ARG A 801 -11.99 -35.75 -23.18
N GLU A 802 -10.75 -36.18 -23.15
CA GLU A 802 -10.29 -37.40 -22.46
C GLU A 802 -9.84 -37.08 -21.03
N ASN A 803 -10.03 -38.01 -20.11
CA ASN A 803 -9.42 -37.89 -18.76
C ASN A 803 -7.91 -38.06 -18.89
N VAL A 804 -7.19 -37.17 -18.24
CA VAL A 804 -5.73 -37.15 -18.23
C VAL A 804 -5.23 -37.50 -16.83
N GLU A 805 -4.27 -38.44 -16.75
CA GLU A 805 -3.50 -38.64 -15.53
C GLU A 805 -2.32 -37.65 -15.49
N ASN A 806 -2.04 -37.15 -14.32
CA ASN A 806 -0.95 -36.17 -14.18
C ASN A 806 0.42 -36.79 -14.49
N SER A 807 1.11 -36.25 -15.48
CA SER A 807 2.43 -36.69 -15.92
C SER A 807 3.59 -36.16 -15.05
N LEU A 808 3.36 -35.16 -14.18
CA LEU A 808 4.40 -34.50 -13.41
C LEU A 808 4.55 -35.07 -11.99
N LYS A 809 5.81 -35.23 -11.54
CA LYS A 809 6.16 -35.68 -10.18
C LYS A 809 5.92 -34.59 -9.12
N ASP A 810 6.31 -33.35 -9.42
CA ASP A 810 6.20 -32.18 -8.53
C ASP A 810 5.32 -31.11 -9.18
N PHE A 811 4.19 -30.79 -8.55
CA PHE A 811 3.24 -29.79 -9.01
C PHE A 811 2.40 -29.25 -7.85
N THR A 812 1.66 -28.17 -8.09
CA THR A 812 0.66 -27.63 -7.18
C THR A 812 -0.67 -27.38 -7.91
N ARG A 813 -1.78 -27.43 -7.17
CA ARG A 813 -3.09 -26.98 -7.66
C ARG A 813 -3.26 -25.46 -7.57
N GLY A 814 -2.26 -24.75 -7.08
CA GLY A 814 -2.42 -23.34 -6.76
C GLY A 814 -3.58 -23.12 -5.78
N HIS A 815 -4.47 -22.21 -6.12
CA HIS A 815 -5.67 -21.90 -5.33
C HIS A 815 -6.95 -22.54 -5.87
N PHE A 816 -6.90 -23.25 -6.99
CA PHE A 816 -8.06 -23.80 -7.69
C PHE A 816 -8.99 -24.63 -6.80
N LEU A 817 -8.44 -25.41 -5.85
CA LEU A 817 -9.22 -26.21 -4.93
C LEU A 817 -9.57 -25.53 -3.59
N ARG A 818 -8.73 -24.59 -3.12
CA ARG A 818 -8.84 -24.04 -1.75
C ARG A 818 -9.23 -22.57 -1.73
N GLY A 819 -8.82 -21.81 -2.73
CA GLY A 819 -8.88 -20.34 -2.70
C GLY A 819 -7.85 -19.74 -1.76
N VAL A 820 -8.03 -18.46 -1.46
CA VAL A 820 -7.24 -17.69 -0.49
C VAL A 820 -8.15 -17.11 0.59
N ASP A 821 -7.58 -17.00 1.78
CA ASP A 821 -8.23 -16.29 2.88
C ASP A 821 -8.17 -14.77 2.68
#